data_47f40be1c5ce8f484aebb7ee399ee849
#
_entry.id   47f40be1c5ce8f484aebb7ee399ee849
#
_cell.length_a   1.000
_cell.length_b   1.000
_cell.length_c   1.000
_cell.angle_alpha   90.00
_cell.angle_beta   90.00
_cell.angle_gamma   90.00
#
_symmetry.space_group_name_H-M   'P 1'
#
loop_
_entity.id
_entity.type
_entity.pdbx_description
1 polymer ?
#
loop_
_entity_poly.entity_id
_entity_poly.type
_entity_poly.pdbx_seq_one_letter_code
_entity_poly.pdbx_strand_id
1 'polypeptide(L)'
;MKPIRFTPLFQDPVSVWIAALIIIAVPAMAGSLQLSLDAATDGPGKFAIEEIRREAVAHGLTVGDDDSGTRIALTVERTDNAAAQSYTIRVQNGGNRRTITVRGADATGTMYGGLDIAEAIRTGTLDSLTDSGHTPHIAQRGIKLNIPLDLRTPTYSDPSDAAQANIPEMWSMDFWRETFNDMARHRYNVLSLWSLHPFPSIVKVPEFPHVALDDVWRTQEKLDASFDNNGNDFVRAEMLANHEVVKRMTIDEKIQFWRDVMQLGKDRGIDVYWFTWNVFLHGAEGKDGITSDKTAPRTIEYFRASVCETIKTYPLLAGFGITAGEGMPEPKFTEMSKEQWLWKTYGEGIRDGLKDTPDRKFRLIHRFHMTGLSEIQKEFAGLPCTLDLSFKYAIAHMYSVPAPSMIKPLLPLLSPGLRSWLTVRNDDIYSFRWADVDYARAFIKAMPGEDKVAGFYIGPDGFVWGRDFLSKDAATPRQTVMQKQWLSFALWGRLAYEPDLTTATFERLIAARFAGADVPKLTAAWTDASKTFPYITRFFWGDIDVKWFPEACRRKQGFYTVRNFVEGGTMPGAGVLNIIEWRTGLLDKQMPVGVTPLEIATTLHANSTNALAALPELQRATITPAASAKEYAATLGDIEAMSHLGLYYAAKIRGACDLALFDKTSDVSQQASAVQHLEAALGHWKNYATAYTKQYVQPVLYNRAGVVDLPKQTEDVAADVQMARDWKPGTILESGIKRSGTEKGFRK
;
A
#
# COMPACT_ATOMS: atom_id res chain seq x y z
N MET A 1 -26.58 4.73 63.30
CA MET A 1 -25.86 4.73 62.04
C MET A 1 -25.39 3.31 61.74
N LYS A 2 -26.03 2.61 60.82
CA LYS A 2 -25.72 1.22 60.45
C LYS A 2 -24.73 1.23 59.27
N PRO A 3 -23.74 0.33 59.22
CA PRO A 3 -22.82 0.25 58.06
C PRO A 3 -23.46 -0.55 56.95
N ILE A 4 -23.34 -0.05 55.72
CA ILE A 4 -23.77 -0.67 54.48
C ILE A 4 -22.72 -1.73 54.09
N ARG A 5 -23.14 -2.99 53.96
CA ARG A 5 -22.33 -4.08 53.43
C ARG A 5 -22.35 -4.00 51.89
N PHE A 6 -21.17 -3.96 51.27
CA PHE A 6 -21.03 -4.22 49.85
C PHE A 6 -20.88 -5.73 49.63
N THR A 7 -21.75 -6.29 48.83
CA THR A 7 -21.67 -7.65 48.27
C THR A 7 -20.99 -7.59 46.93
N PRO A 8 -20.02 -8.46 46.61
CA PRO A 8 -19.51 -8.53 45.25
C PRO A 8 -20.41 -9.40 44.39
N LEU A 9 -20.98 -8.84 43.36
CA LEU A 9 -21.61 -9.54 42.24
C LEU A 9 -20.75 -9.24 41.01
N PHE A 10 -20.27 -10.28 40.40
CA PHE A 10 -20.33 -10.67 38.98
C PHE A 10 -19.16 -11.59 38.63
N GLN A 11 -19.48 -12.87 38.68
CA GLN A 11 -18.86 -13.84 37.77
C GLN A 11 -19.79 -13.90 36.55
N ASP A 12 -19.39 -13.37 35.43
CA ASP A 12 -20.07 -13.59 34.16
C ASP A 12 -19.48 -14.83 33.48
N PRO A 13 -20.33 -15.79 33.07
CA PRO A 13 -19.87 -16.91 32.25
C PRO A 13 -19.66 -16.44 30.83
N VAL A 14 -18.52 -16.85 30.26
CA VAL A 14 -18.16 -16.72 28.84
C VAL A 14 -19.32 -17.33 28.02
N SER A 15 -20.14 -16.47 27.44
CA SER A 15 -21.15 -16.84 26.43
C SER A 15 -20.48 -17.15 25.14
N VAL A 16 -20.24 -18.43 24.87
CA VAL A 16 -19.84 -18.92 23.53
C VAL A 16 -21.06 -18.69 22.62
N TRP A 17 -21.02 -17.65 21.81
CA TRP A 17 -21.98 -17.46 20.73
C TRP A 17 -21.63 -18.45 19.61
N ILE A 18 -22.29 -19.60 19.58
CA ILE A 18 -22.39 -20.45 18.41
C ILE A 18 -23.30 -19.71 17.43
N ALA A 19 -22.71 -19.01 16.47
CA ALA A 19 -23.43 -18.48 15.33
C ALA A 19 -23.96 -19.68 14.52
N ALA A 20 -25.26 -19.94 14.60
CA ALA A 20 -25.92 -20.88 13.71
C ALA A 20 -25.80 -20.34 12.28
N LEU A 21 -24.88 -20.92 11.49
CA LEU A 21 -24.81 -20.71 10.05
C LEU A 21 -26.11 -21.28 9.44
N ILE A 22 -27.02 -20.41 9.05
CA ILE A 22 -28.09 -20.78 8.11
C ILE A 22 -27.43 -20.93 6.75
N ILE A 23 -27.11 -22.17 6.38
CA ILE A 23 -26.63 -22.54 5.05
C ILE A 23 -27.82 -22.39 4.10
N ILE A 24 -27.88 -21.29 3.36
CA ILE A 24 -28.75 -21.17 2.19
C ILE A 24 -28.03 -21.96 1.07
N ALA A 25 -28.68 -23.01 0.60
CA ALA A 25 -28.18 -23.98 -0.34
C ALA A 25 -27.72 -23.31 -1.66
N VAL A 26 -26.43 -23.14 -1.81
CA VAL A 26 -25.78 -23.24 -3.13
C VAL A 26 -25.98 -24.71 -3.57
N PRO A 27 -26.28 -25.03 -4.85
CA PRO A 27 -26.39 -26.42 -5.28
C PRO A 27 -25.12 -27.15 -4.86
N ALA A 28 -25.25 -28.10 -3.95
CA ALA A 28 -24.14 -28.85 -3.40
C ALA A 28 -23.45 -29.58 -4.57
N MET A 29 -22.19 -29.27 -4.82
CA MET A 29 -21.33 -30.18 -5.57
C MET A 29 -21.19 -31.42 -4.71
N ALA A 30 -21.99 -32.46 -5.00
CA ALA A 30 -21.90 -33.73 -4.30
C ALA A 30 -20.58 -34.39 -4.76
N GLY A 31 -19.51 -34.26 -3.99
CA GLY A 31 -18.21 -34.84 -4.29
C GLY A 31 -17.35 -34.97 -3.05
N SER A 32 -16.46 -35.95 -3.06
CA SER A 32 -15.42 -36.14 -2.04
C SER A 32 -14.06 -35.72 -2.58
N LEU A 33 -13.25 -35.11 -1.72
CA LEU A 33 -11.87 -34.76 -2.00
C LEU A 33 -10.93 -35.56 -1.10
N GLN A 34 -9.93 -36.20 -1.72
CA GLN A 34 -8.79 -36.77 -1.00
C GLN A 34 -7.58 -35.86 -1.15
N LEU A 35 -7.00 -35.41 -0.05
CA LEU A 35 -5.85 -34.52 -0.05
C LEU A 35 -4.58 -35.23 0.38
N SER A 36 -3.50 -35.05 -0.37
CA SER A 36 -2.17 -35.52 -0.01
C SER A 36 -1.14 -34.42 -0.13
N LEU A 37 -0.18 -34.40 0.80
CA LEU A 37 0.83 -33.37 0.94
C LEU A 37 2.21 -33.99 1.10
N ASP A 38 3.16 -33.58 0.26
CA ASP A 38 4.56 -33.92 0.41
C ASP A 38 5.15 -33.17 1.61
N ALA A 39 5.89 -33.84 2.46
CA ALA A 39 6.54 -33.27 3.62
C ALA A 39 7.54 -32.12 3.27
N ALA A 40 8.12 -32.16 2.07
CA ALA A 40 9.03 -31.12 1.58
C ALA A 40 8.34 -29.76 1.33
N THR A 41 7.01 -29.72 1.36
CA THR A 41 6.24 -28.45 1.20
C THR A 41 6.18 -27.62 2.48
N ASP A 42 6.42 -28.24 3.64
CA ASP A 42 6.44 -27.62 4.98
C ASP A 42 5.27 -26.66 5.27
N GLY A 43 5.52 -25.52 5.91
CA GLY A 43 4.50 -24.49 6.27
C GLY A 43 3.66 -24.01 5.11
N PRO A 44 4.24 -23.60 3.96
CA PRO A 44 3.48 -23.16 2.78
C PRO A 44 2.50 -24.21 2.26
N GLY A 45 2.91 -25.49 2.18
CA GLY A 45 2.01 -26.55 1.74
C GLY A 45 0.89 -26.84 2.73
N LYS A 46 1.16 -26.80 4.03
CA LYS A 46 0.13 -26.93 5.08
C LYS A 46 -0.94 -25.84 4.93
N PHE A 47 -0.51 -24.60 4.72
CA PHE A 47 -1.45 -23.49 4.49
C PHE A 47 -2.31 -23.73 3.24
N ALA A 48 -1.74 -24.18 2.15
CA ALA A 48 -2.49 -24.49 0.94
C ALA A 48 -3.57 -25.58 1.17
N ILE A 49 -3.23 -26.63 1.92
CA ILE A 49 -4.20 -27.68 2.31
C ILE A 49 -5.31 -27.12 3.19
N GLU A 50 -4.99 -26.25 4.15
CA GLU A 50 -5.98 -25.59 5.00
C GLU A 50 -6.96 -24.75 4.15
N GLU A 51 -6.45 -23.99 3.18
CA GLU A 51 -7.27 -23.21 2.25
C GLU A 51 -8.17 -24.08 1.38
N ILE A 52 -7.64 -25.17 0.81
CA ILE A 52 -8.44 -26.13 0.04
C ILE A 52 -9.57 -26.74 0.91
N ARG A 53 -9.26 -27.15 2.13
CA ARG A 53 -10.29 -27.69 3.05
C ARG A 53 -11.34 -26.65 3.40
N ARG A 54 -10.93 -25.43 3.69
CA ARG A 54 -11.85 -24.34 4.01
C ARG A 54 -12.83 -24.09 2.87
N GLU A 55 -12.33 -23.97 1.63
CA GLU A 55 -13.18 -23.75 0.45
C GLU A 55 -14.06 -24.98 0.14
N ALA A 56 -13.52 -26.20 0.29
CA ALA A 56 -14.29 -27.42 0.12
C ALA A 56 -15.51 -27.46 1.06
N VAL A 57 -15.29 -27.25 2.35
CA VAL A 57 -16.37 -27.23 3.35
C VAL A 57 -17.39 -26.12 3.05
N ALA A 58 -16.91 -24.91 2.71
CA ALA A 58 -17.80 -23.80 2.37
C ALA A 58 -18.69 -24.05 1.15
N HIS A 59 -18.26 -24.95 0.25
CA HIS A 59 -18.99 -25.30 -0.98
C HIS A 59 -19.63 -26.69 -0.94
N GLY A 60 -19.74 -27.31 0.25
CA GLY A 60 -20.46 -28.57 0.46
C GLY A 60 -19.72 -29.83 -0.03
N LEU A 61 -18.40 -29.72 -0.31
CA LEU A 61 -17.57 -30.89 -0.61
C LEU A 61 -17.13 -31.56 0.70
N THR A 62 -17.10 -32.90 0.71
CA THR A 62 -16.52 -33.66 1.82
C THR A 62 -15.02 -33.85 1.62
N VAL A 63 -14.24 -33.79 2.69
CA VAL A 63 -12.80 -34.07 2.67
C VAL A 63 -12.51 -35.29 3.50
N GLY A 64 -12.05 -36.38 2.89
CA GLY A 64 -11.79 -37.66 3.54
C GLY A 64 -10.91 -38.57 2.72
N ASP A 65 -10.80 -39.85 3.13
CA ASP A 65 -9.99 -40.88 2.49
C ASP A 65 -10.79 -41.75 1.50
N ASP A 66 -11.96 -41.31 1.06
CA ASP A 66 -12.78 -42.02 0.14
C ASP A 66 -12.10 -42.08 -1.26
N ASP A 67 -11.99 -43.29 -1.80
CA ASP A 67 -11.38 -43.56 -3.09
C ASP A 67 -12.25 -43.17 -4.30
N SER A 68 -13.48 -42.73 -4.10
CA SER A 68 -14.47 -42.46 -5.17
C SER A 68 -14.47 -41.00 -5.66
N GLY A 69 -13.64 -40.12 -5.09
CA GLY A 69 -13.67 -38.69 -5.37
C GLY A 69 -12.49 -38.15 -6.18
N THR A 70 -12.34 -36.85 -6.16
CA THR A 70 -11.18 -36.16 -6.74
C THR A 70 -10.00 -36.19 -5.76
N ARG A 71 -8.87 -36.74 -6.21
CA ARG A 71 -7.61 -36.67 -5.47
C ARG A 71 -6.84 -35.41 -5.83
N ILE A 72 -6.40 -34.66 -4.83
CA ILE A 72 -5.51 -33.49 -4.96
C ILE A 72 -4.19 -33.81 -4.26
N ALA A 73 -3.09 -33.77 -4.99
CA ALA A 73 -1.74 -34.01 -4.48
C ALA A 73 -0.89 -32.77 -4.64
N LEU A 74 -0.29 -32.30 -3.52
CA LEU A 74 0.65 -31.18 -3.50
C LEU A 74 2.05 -31.72 -3.29
N THR A 75 2.95 -31.49 -4.26
CA THR A 75 4.32 -32.03 -4.27
C THR A 75 5.35 -30.97 -4.60
N VAL A 76 6.57 -31.14 -4.14
CA VAL A 76 7.74 -30.35 -4.55
C VAL A 76 8.57 -31.18 -5.52
N GLU A 77 8.82 -30.64 -6.71
CA GLU A 77 9.69 -31.26 -7.71
C GLU A 77 10.76 -30.22 -8.11
N ARG A 78 11.91 -30.31 -7.46
CA ARG A 78 13.06 -29.45 -7.75
C ARG A 78 13.72 -29.89 -9.06
N THR A 79 13.75 -29.01 -10.04
CA THR A 79 14.52 -29.18 -11.27
C THR A 79 15.52 -28.02 -11.37
N ASP A 80 16.72 -28.29 -11.87
CA ASP A 80 17.84 -27.31 -11.89
C ASP A 80 17.53 -26.03 -12.65
N ASN A 81 16.54 -26.03 -13.55
CA ASN A 81 16.18 -24.89 -14.38
C ASN A 81 14.81 -24.28 -14.06
N ALA A 82 14.09 -24.78 -13.05
CA ALA A 82 12.79 -24.21 -12.69
C ALA A 82 12.95 -22.89 -11.93
N ALA A 83 12.23 -21.87 -12.36
CA ALA A 83 12.19 -20.60 -11.63
C ALA A 83 11.60 -20.81 -10.22
N ALA A 84 12.17 -20.14 -9.23
CA ALA A 84 11.60 -20.15 -7.88
C ALA A 84 10.11 -19.74 -7.92
N GLN A 85 9.30 -20.36 -7.06
CA GLN A 85 7.85 -20.13 -6.95
C GLN A 85 7.03 -20.54 -8.18
N SER A 86 7.63 -21.16 -9.19
CA SER A 86 6.88 -21.73 -10.30
C SER A 86 6.19 -23.04 -9.90
N TYR A 87 5.12 -23.40 -10.61
CA TYR A 87 4.41 -24.67 -10.43
C TYR A 87 3.70 -25.09 -11.69
N THR A 88 3.34 -26.37 -11.74
CA THR A 88 2.46 -26.94 -12.75
C THR A 88 1.26 -27.60 -12.09
N ILE A 89 0.11 -27.53 -12.75
CA ILE A 89 -1.08 -28.33 -12.44
C ILE A 89 -1.20 -29.39 -13.52
N ARG A 90 -1.40 -30.66 -13.14
CA ARG A 90 -1.66 -31.78 -14.05
C ARG A 90 -2.95 -32.44 -13.65
N VAL A 91 -3.83 -32.66 -14.63
CA VAL A 91 -5.15 -33.25 -14.44
C VAL A 91 -5.22 -34.57 -15.19
N GLN A 92 -5.50 -35.65 -14.48
CA GLN A 92 -5.64 -36.98 -15.03
C GLN A 92 -7.03 -37.52 -14.70
N ASN A 93 -7.76 -37.96 -15.71
CA ASN A 93 -9.05 -38.63 -15.58
C ASN A 93 -8.84 -40.11 -15.85
N GLY A 94 -9.02 -40.95 -14.85
CA GLY A 94 -8.82 -42.39 -14.95
C GLY A 94 -9.97 -43.17 -14.31
N GLY A 95 -10.76 -43.88 -15.07
CA GLY A 95 -11.92 -44.64 -14.57
C GLY A 95 -12.90 -43.77 -13.81
N ASN A 96 -13.17 -44.11 -12.53
CA ASN A 96 -14.07 -43.36 -11.65
C ASN A 96 -13.34 -42.30 -10.83
N ARG A 97 -12.06 -42.03 -11.11
CA ARG A 97 -11.25 -41.13 -10.29
C ARG A 97 -10.62 -40.03 -11.11
N ARG A 98 -10.71 -38.80 -10.61
CA ARG A 98 -9.97 -37.64 -11.10
C ARG A 98 -8.79 -37.37 -10.18
N THR A 99 -7.60 -37.15 -10.74
CA THR A 99 -6.41 -36.77 -9.97
C THR A 99 -5.88 -35.45 -10.47
N ILE A 100 -5.72 -34.49 -9.54
CA ILE A 100 -5.11 -33.17 -9.77
C ILE A 100 -3.80 -33.18 -9.01
N THR A 101 -2.68 -33.01 -9.70
CA THR A 101 -1.36 -32.94 -9.08
C THR A 101 -0.78 -31.55 -9.28
N VAL A 102 -0.47 -30.88 -8.18
CA VAL A 102 0.32 -29.64 -8.15
C VAL A 102 1.77 -30.02 -7.90
N ARG A 103 2.67 -29.57 -8.79
CA ARG A 103 4.12 -29.74 -8.65
C ARG A 103 4.78 -28.38 -8.63
N GLY A 104 5.27 -27.95 -7.46
CA GLY A 104 6.01 -26.71 -7.32
C GLY A 104 7.51 -26.92 -7.45
N ALA A 105 8.22 -25.95 -8.02
CA ALA A 105 9.68 -25.91 -8.01
C ALA A 105 10.24 -25.78 -6.58
N ASP A 106 9.44 -25.24 -5.69
CA ASP A 106 9.70 -25.09 -4.25
C ASP A 106 8.38 -25.13 -3.46
N ALA A 107 8.48 -25.06 -2.14
CA ALA A 107 7.32 -25.08 -1.25
C ALA A 107 6.35 -23.90 -1.52
N THR A 108 6.87 -22.74 -1.89
CA THR A 108 6.05 -21.54 -2.20
C THR A 108 5.29 -21.72 -3.53
N GLY A 109 5.95 -22.28 -4.56
CA GLY A 109 5.29 -22.63 -5.81
C GLY A 109 4.17 -23.66 -5.60
N THR A 110 4.44 -24.70 -4.80
CA THR A 110 3.42 -25.69 -4.43
C THR A 110 2.23 -25.05 -3.72
N MET A 111 2.49 -24.14 -2.79
CA MET A 111 1.44 -23.37 -2.11
C MET A 111 0.60 -22.58 -3.11
N TYR A 112 1.23 -21.88 -4.04
CA TYR A 112 0.49 -21.08 -5.04
C TYR A 112 -0.41 -21.94 -5.91
N GLY A 113 0.06 -23.10 -6.36
CA GLY A 113 -0.79 -24.04 -7.08
C GLY A 113 -1.95 -24.58 -6.23
N GLY A 114 -1.71 -24.89 -4.95
CA GLY A 114 -2.76 -25.28 -4.02
C GLY A 114 -3.79 -24.17 -3.77
N LEU A 115 -3.35 -22.91 -3.72
CA LEU A 115 -4.25 -21.75 -3.62
C LEU A 115 -5.08 -21.56 -4.90
N ASP A 116 -4.57 -21.91 -6.09
CA ASP A 116 -5.37 -21.93 -7.32
C ASP A 116 -6.43 -23.02 -7.28
N ILE A 117 -6.13 -24.18 -6.71
CA ILE A 117 -7.14 -25.23 -6.48
C ILE A 117 -8.23 -24.73 -5.52
N ALA A 118 -7.86 -24.10 -4.41
CA ALA A 118 -8.82 -23.49 -3.47
C ALA A 118 -9.69 -22.42 -4.16
N GLU A 119 -9.10 -21.60 -5.01
CA GLU A 119 -9.82 -20.61 -5.81
C GLU A 119 -10.76 -21.26 -6.82
N ALA A 120 -10.33 -22.36 -7.47
CA ALA A 120 -11.18 -23.09 -8.41
C ALA A 120 -12.40 -23.71 -7.72
N ILE A 121 -12.27 -24.18 -6.48
CA ILE A 121 -13.41 -24.63 -5.67
C ILE A 121 -14.34 -23.45 -5.40
N ARG A 122 -13.79 -22.35 -4.89
CA ARG A 122 -14.57 -21.14 -4.54
C ARG A 122 -15.32 -20.55 -5.73
N THR A 123 -14.73 -20.60 -6.92
CA THR A 123 -15.33 -20.05 -8.15
C THR A 123 -16.14 -21.06 -8.94
N GLY A 124 -16.28 -22.31 -8.46
CA GLY A 124 -17.03 -23.38 -9.15
C GLY A 124 -16.37 -23.87 -10.44
N THR A 125 -15.05 -23.72 -10.57
CA THR A 125 -14.29 -24.07 -11.78
C THR A 125 -13.39 -25.29 -11.59
N LEU A 126 -13.49 -26.00 -10.47
CA LEU A 126 -12.66 -27.16 -10.17
C LEU A 126 -12.74 -28.22 -11.28
N ASP A 127 -13.94 -28.54 -11.79
CA ASP A 127 -14.16 -29.56 -12.81
C ASP A 127 -13.64 -29.17 -14.20
N SER A 128 -13.48 -27.87 -14.46
CA SER A 128 -12.95 -27.34 -15.71
C SER A 128 -11.43 -27.13 -15.71
N LEU A 129 -10.74 -27.47 -14.62
CA LEU A 129 -9.28 -27.36 -14.56
C LEU A 129 -8.63 -28.28 -15.59
N THR A 130 -7.60 -27.77 -16.25
CA THR A 130 -6.77 -28.44 -17.22
C THR A 130 -5.29 -28.32 -16.84
N ASP A 131 -4.45 -29.04 -17.57
CA ASP A 131 -2.99 -28.88 -17.43
C ASP A 131 -2.56 -27.44 -17.64
N SER A 132 -1.73 -26.95 -16.73
CA SER A 132 -1.19 -25.59 -16.81
C SER A 132 0.19 -25.48 -16.18
N GLY A 133 0.90 -24.41 -16.53
CA GLY A 133 2.20 -24.07 -15.93
C GLY A 133 2.27 -22.58 -15.63
N HIS A 134 2.81 -22.25 -14.48
CA HIS A 134 2.82 -20.89 -13.93
C HIS A 134 4.22 -20.51 -13.43
N THR A 135 4.65 -19.32 -13.80
CA THR A 135 5.97 -18.80 -13.43
C THR A 135 5.85 -17.32 -13.09
N PRO A 136 6.47 -16.84 -12.00
CA PRO A 136 6.34 -15.44 -11.61
C PRO A 136 7.02 -14.52 -12.65
N HIS A 137 6.27 -13.53 -13.12
CA HIS A 137 6.81 -12.47 -14.00
C HIS A 137 7.78 -11.56 -13.22
N ILE A 138 7.45 -11.21 -11.98
CA ILE A 138 8.34 -10.49 -11.07
C ILE A 138 8.62 -11.38 -9.86
N ALA A 139 9.88 -11.70 -9.61
CA ALA A 139 10.27 -12.65 -8.58
C ALA A 139 9.90 -12.18 -7.15
N GLN A 140 10.11 -10.91 -6.83
CA GLN A 140 9.86 -10.34 -5.51
C GLN A 140 8.73 -9.30 -5.57
N ARG A 141 7.62 -9.58 -4.91
CA ARG A 141 6.37 -8.82 -4.94
C ARG A 141 5.98 -8.45 -3.52
N GLY A 142 6.19 -7.18 -3.16
CA GLY A 142 6.16 -6.77 -1.76
C GLY A 142 5.05 -5.80 -1.41
N ILE A 143 4.74 -5.82 -0.11
CA ILE A 143 3.98 -4.80 0.59
C ILE A 143 4.94 -3.97 1.43
N LYS A 144 4.76 -2.65 1.39
CA LYS A 144 5.43 -1.68 2.25
C LYS A 144 4.48 -1.26 3.37
N LEU A 145 4.90 -1.47 4.59
CA LEU A 145 4.15 -1.06 5.77
C LEU A 145 4.99 -0.12 6.62
N ASN A 146 4.54 1.12 6.78
CA ASN A 146 5.03 1.98 7.84
C ASN A 146 4.50 1.40 9.15
N ILE A 147 5.39 0.94 10.03
CA ILE A 147 5.00 0.18 11.21
C ILE A 147 5.06 1.04 12.47
N PRO A 148 3.91 1.44 13.02
CA PRO A 148 3.83 2.19 14.26
C PRO A 148 3.99 1.23 15.45
N LEU A 149 5.21 1.06 15.94
CA LEU A 149 5.52 0.09 17.00
C LEU A 149 5.23 0.61 18.40
N ASP A 150 5.55 1.85 18.65
CA ASP A 150 5.49 2.43 20.00
C ASP A 150 5.64 3.95 19.91
N LEU A 151 4.95 4.69 20.78
CA LEU A 151 5.04 6.14 20.85
C LEU A 151 6.49 6.64 20.95
N ARG A 152 7.36 5.93 21.66
CA ARG A 152 8.76 6.29 21.90
C ARG A 152 9.67 6.02 20.71
N THR A 153 9.18 5.25 19.71
CA THR A 153 9.91 4.83 18.53
C THR A 153 9.05 5.01 17.27
N PRO A 154 8.72 6.26 16.93
CA PRO A 154 7.74 6.57 15.90
C PRO A 154 8.22 6.23 14.49
N THR A 155 7.25 6.20 13.56
CA THR A 155 7.49 6.19 12.11
C THR A 155 7.07 7.53 11.49
N TYR A 156 7.23 7.64 10.18
CA TYR A 156 6.76 8.81 9.42
C TYR A 156 5.25 9.05 9.52
N SER A 157 4.48 8.00 9.75
CA SER A 157 3.01 8.06 9.76
C SER A 157 2.43 8.26 11.16
N ASP A 158 3.25 8.20 12.22
CA ASP A 158 2.75 8.19 13.60
C ASP A 158 1.92 9.43 13.98
N PRO A 159 2.22 10.65 13.49
CA PRO A 159 1.33 11.79 13.67
C PRO A 159 0.07 11.71 12.80
N SER A 160 -0.58 10.56 12.73
CA SER A 160 -1.83 10.34 11.99
C SER A 160 -2.78 9.43 12.75
N ASP A 161 -4.08 9.59 12.49
CA ASP A 161 -5.10 8.73 13.10
C ASP A 161 -4.92 7.26 12.72
N ALA A 162 -4.49 6.99 11.49
CA ALA A 162 -4.21 5.64 11.03
C ALA A 162 -3.12 4.94 11.86
N ALA A 163 -2.03 5.63 12.16
CA ALA A 163 -0.95 5.07 12.95
C ALA A 163 -1.37 4.88 14.41
N GLN A 164 -1.98 5.90 15.03
CA GLN A 164 -2.42 5.80 16.42
C GLN A 164 -3.46 4.69 16.63
N ALA A 165 -4.36 4.48 15.67
CA ALA A 165 -5.33 3.38 15.71
C ALA A 165 -4.64 2.01 15.58
N ASN A 166 -3.49 1.92 14.92
CA ASN A 166 -2.83 0.67 14.57
C ASN A 166 -1.63 0.29 15.46
N ILE A 167 -1.17 1.14 16.38
CA ILE A 167 -0.11 0.75 17.34
C ILE A 167 -0.45 -0.58 18.05
N PRO A 168 -1.65 -0.79 18.63
CA PRO A 168 -1.97 -2.06 19.28
C PRO A 168 -1.99 -3.26 18.33
N GLU A 169 -2.38 -3.05 17.07
CA GLU A 169 -2.51 -4.10 16.07
C GLU A 169 -1.15 -4.68 15.64
N MET A 170 -0.09 -3.87 15.67
CA MET A 170 1.27 -4.33 15.34
C MET A 170 1.78 -5.39 16.32
N TRP A 171 1.13 -5.51 17.48
CA TRP A 171 1.41 -6.49 18.53
C TRP A 171 0.31 -7.55 18.66
N SER A 172 -0.51 -7.74 17.61
CA SER A 172 -1.57 -8.75 17.52
C SER A 172 -1.19 -9.85 16.53
N MET A 173 -1.09 -11.09 17.00
CA MET A 173 -0.80 -12.24 16.13
C MET A 173 -1.95 -12.49 15.13
N ASP A 174 -3.18 -12.18 15.50
CA ASP A 174 -4.33 -12.32 14.61
C ASP A 174 -4.25 -11.35 13.42
N PHE A 175 -3.82 -10.10 13.67
CA PHE A 175 -3.56 -9.14 12.60
C PHE A 175 -2.52 -9.67 11.60
N TRP A 176 -1.40 -10.21 12.09
CA TRP A 176 -0.35 -10.74 11.21
C TRP A 176 -0.79 -12.00 10.48
N ARG A 177 -1.59 -12.87 11.13
CA ARG A 177 -2.13 -14.07 10.49
C ARG A 177 -3.06 -13.70 9.33
N GLU A 178 -3.99 -12.78 9.54
CA GLU A 178 -4.87 -12.27 8.49
C GLU A 178 -4.04 -11.64 7.34
N THR A 179 -3.11 -10.76 7.69
CA THR A 179 -2.26 -10.06 6.72
C THR A 179 -1.43 -11.03 5.87
N PHE A 180 -0.72 -11.97 6.48
CA PHE A 180 0.10 -12.91 5.71
C PHE A 180 -0.73 -13.91 4.90
N ASN A 181 -1.88 -14.34 5.40
CA ASN A 181 -2.78 -15.19 4.64
C ASN A 181 -3.27 -14.47 3.36
N ASP A 182 -3.65 -13.19 3.47
CA ASP A 182 -4.11 -12.42 2.32
C ASP A 182 -2.96 -12.07 1.37
N MET A 183 -1.77 -11.74 1.89
CA MET A 183 -0.57 -11.58 1.07
C MET A 183 -0.29 -12.84 0.22
N ALA A 184 -0.33 -14.04 0.83
CA ALA A 184 -0.10 -15.29 0.12
C ALA A 184 -1.18 -15.55 -0.94
N ARG A 185 -2.47 -15.36 -0.61
CA ARG A 185 -3.59 -15.48 -1.57
C ARG A 185 -3.43 -14.56 -2.78
N HIS A 186 -2.90 -13.36 -2.55
CA HIS A 186 -2.64 -12.37 -3.61
C HIS A 186 -1.26 -12.49 -4.25
N ARG A 187 -0.46 -13.53 -3.91
CA ARG A 187 0.87 -13.79 -4.48
C ARG A 187 1.96 -12.79 -4.07
N TYR A 188 1.78 -12.04 -2.97
CA TYR A 188 2.88 -11.28 -2.38
C TYR A 188 3.78 -12.21 -1.57
N ASN A 189 5.09 -11.98 -1.67
CA ASN A 189 6.10 -12.78 -0.99
C ASN A 189 7.16 -11.97 -0.24
N VAL A 190 6.96 -10.66 -0.12
CA VAL A 190 7.84 -9.75 0.62
C VAL A 190 7.01 -8.80 1.48
N LEU A 191 7.38 -8.69 2.76
CA LEU A 191 6.89 -7.65 3.65
C LEU A 191 8.06 -6.75 4.06
N SER A 192 8.03 -5.47 3.66
CA SER A 192 8.98 -4.47 4.09
C SER A 192 8.38 -3.61 5.19
N LEU A 193 8.97 -3.65 6.38
CA LEU A 193 8.54 -2.93 7.58
C LEU A 193 9.40 -1.69 7.78
N TRP A 194 8.80 -0.52 7.77
CA TRP A 194 9.49 0.76 7.77
C TRP A 194 9.38 1.48 9.11
N SER A 195 10.53 1.79 9.70
CA SER A 195 10.68 2.54 10.96
C SER A 195 11.71 3.66 10.80
N LEU A 196 11.71 4.66 11.69
CA LEU A 196 12.62 5.81 11.60
C LEU A 196 13.99 5.58 12.23
N HIS A 197 14.16 4.58 13.06
CA HIS A 197 15.40 4.38 13.79
C HIS A 197 15.66 2.90 14.10
N PRO A 198 16.88 2.55 14.52
CA PRO A 198 17.25 1.18 14.82
C PRO A 198 16.65 0.69 16.17
N PHE A 199 15.58 0.10 16.14
CA PHE A 199 14.99 -1.06 16.78
C PHE A 199 14.91 -1.14 18.33
N PRO A 200 14.87 -0.07 19.18
CA PRO A 200 14.76 -0.21 20.65
C PRO A 200 13.51 -0.98 21.12
N SER A 201 12.44 -1.00 20.31
CA SER A 201 11.21 -1.74 20.62
C SER A 201 11.26 -3.23 20.30
N ILE A 202 12.35 -3.71 19.65
CA ILE A 202 12.40 -5.09 19.16
C ILE A 202 13.76 -5.77 19.31
N VAL A 203 14.78 -5.09 19.81
CA VAL A 203 16.09 -5.66 20.05
C VAL A 203 16.64 -5.23 21.41
N LYS A 204 17.39 -6.12 22.03
CA LYS A 204 18.11 -5.89 23.28
C LYS A 204 19.60 -5.97 22.98
N VAL A 205 20.28 -4.85 23.13
CA VAL A 205 21.72 -4.74 22.86
C VAL A 205 22.49 -4.87 24.18
N PRO A 206 23.28 -5.90 24.40
CA PRO A 206 23.93 -6.15 25.70
C PRO A 206 24.80 -5.00 26.19
N GLU A 207 25.52 -4.32 25.30
CA GLU A 207 26.39 -3.18 25.60
C GLU A 207 25.64 -1.87 25.91
N PHE A 208 24.30 -1.89 25.67
CA PHE A 208 23.40 -0.74 25.87
C PHE A 208 22.11 -1.17 26.60
N PRO A 209 22.22 -1.65 27.85
CA PRO A 209 21.14 -2.37 28.54
C PRO A 209 19.91 -1.51 28.87
N HIS A 210 20.04 -0.17 28.90
CA HIS A 210 18.95 0.74 29.26
C HIS A 210 18.16 1.25 28.03
N VAL A 211 18.54 0.85 26.82
CA VAL A 211 17.90 1.32 25.58
C VAL A 211 16.63 0.54 25.27
N ALA A 212 16.63 -0.77 25.48
CA ALA A 212 15.49 -1.62 25.18
C ALA A 212 14.20 -1.13 25.89
N LEU A 213 13.08 -1.20 25.18
CA LEU A 213 11.80 -0.65 25.63
C LEU A 213 10.81 -1.78 25.95
N ASP A 214 10.49 -1.91 27.22
CA ASP A 214 9.33 -2.70 27.67
C ASP A 214 8.02 -1.98 27.36
N ASP A 215 6.91 -2.69 27.44
CA ASP A 215 5.56 -2.24 27.18
C ASP A 215 5.37 -1.62 25.79
N VAL A 216 4.14 -1.32 25.42
CA VAL A 216 3.75 -0.61 24.20
C VAL A 216 2.93 0.61 24.60
N TRP A 217 3.40 1.77 24.20
CA TRP A 217 2.79 3.04 24.53
C TRP A 217 2.10 3.68 23.33
N ARG A 218 0.97 4.35 23.59
CA ARG A 218 0.29 5.24 22.66
C ARG A 218 -0.02 6.56 23.35
N THR A 219 -0.01 7.67 22.62
CA THR A 219 -0.41 8.96 23.20
C THR A 219 -1.93 9.05 23.35
N GLN A 220 -2.37 9.74 24.41
CA GLN A 220 -3.75 10.19 24.60
C GLN A 220 -3.92 11.65 24.17
N GLU A 221 -2.83 12.34 23.82
CA GLU A 221 -2.90 13.68 23.26
C GLU A 221 -3.64 13.68 21.93
N LYS A 222 -4.52 14.66 21.76
CA LYS A 222 -5.19 14.89 20.49
C LYS A 222 -4.19 15.46 19.50
N LEU A 223 -3.76 14.64 18.56
CA LEU A 223 -2.90 15.07 17.48
C LEU A 223 -3.68 15.94 16.47
N ASP A 224 -3.03 16.95 15.92
CA ASP A 224 -3.57 17.84 14.91
C ASP A 224 -2.52 18.19 13.84
N ALA A 225 -2.86 19.08 12.92
CA ALA A 225 -1.96 19.47 11.83
C ALA A 225 -0.73 20.28 12.29
N SER A 226 -0.62 20.66 13.57
CA SER A 226 0.56 21.36 14.12
C SER A 226 1.76 20.42 14.27
N PHE A 227 1.53 19.10 14.40
CA PHE A 227 2.61 18.13 14.47
C PHE A 227 3.40 18.09 13.17
N ASP A 228 4.71 18.31 13.25
CA ASP A 228 5.59 18.25 12.09
C ASP A 228 5.79 16.82 11.64
N ASN A 229 5.69 16.61 10.33
CA ASN A 229 5.84 15.31 9.69
C ASN A 229 7.24 15.06 9.10
N ASN A 230 8.23 15.87 9.49
CA ASN A 230 9.61 15.72 9.03
C ASN A 230 10.52 14.96 10.02
N GLY A 231 9.96 14.43 11.10
CA GLY A 231 10.62 13.52 12.04
C GLY A 231 11.25 14.16 13.28
N ASN A 232 11.42 15.47 13.32
CA ASN A 232 12.11 16.12 14.43
C ASN A 232 11.23 16.24 15.68
N ASP A 233 9.92 16.31 15.54
CA ASP A 233 8.94 16.46 16.61
C ASP A 233 7.86 15.37 16.62
N PHE A 234 8.15 14.21 16.07
CA PHE A 234 7.24 13.05 16.13
C PHE A 234 6.97 12.59 17.55
N VAL A 235 7.89 12.84 18.46
CA VAL A 235 7.73 12.58 19.89
C VAL A 235 7.92 13.89 20.64
N ARG A 236 6.85 14.41 21.21
CA ARG A 236 6.85 15.62 22.04
C ARG A 236 6.69 15.26 23.52
N ALA A 237 7.17 16.12 24.39
CA ALA A 237 7.14 15.89 25.84
C ALA A 237 5.70 15.66 26.37
N GLU A 238 4.73 16.42 25.85
CA GLU A 238 3.32 16.28 26.21
C GLU A 238 2.74 14.92 25.79
N MET A 239 3.14 14.37 24.64
CA MET A 239 2.72 13.03 24.20
C MET A 239 3.23 11.94 25.14
N LEU A 240 4.47 12.07 25.61
CA LEU A 240 5.07 11.15 26.56
C LEU A 240 4.47 11.29 27.96
N ALA A 241 4.14 12.51 28.37
CA ALA A 241 3.52 12.79 29.67
C ALA A 241 2.08 12.27 29.75
N ASN A 242 1.34 12.32 28.62
CA ASN A 242 -0.05 11.88 28.52
C ASN A 242 -0.15 10.63 27.61
N HIS A 243 0.44 9.52 28.06
CA HIS A 243 0.40 8.26 27.34
C HIS A 243 -0.47 7.22 28.04
N GLU A 244 -0.87 6.21 27.30
CA GLU A 244 -1.44 4.97 27.84
C GLU A 244 -0.56 3.76 27.46
N VAL A 245 -0.53 2.78 28.32
CA VAL A 245 0.07 1.47 28.04
C VAL A 245 -0.98 0.59 27.37
N VAL A 246 -0.89 0.45 26.04
CA VAL A 246 -1.86 -0.34 25.27
C VAL A 246 -1.59 -1.84 25.32
N LYS A 247 -0.35 -2.23 25.64
CA LYS A 247 0.04 -3.62 25.87
C LYS A 247 1.23 -3.69 26.82
N ARG A 248 1.11 -4.53 27.84
CA ARG A 248 2.24 -4.84 28.76
C ARG A 248 3.03 -6.00 28.18
N MET A 249 4.30 -5.78 27.94
CA MET A 249 5.26 -6.76 27.41
C MET A 249 6.67 -6.39 27.85
N THR A 250 7.45 -7.37 28.24
CA THR A 250 8.90 -7.21 28.36
C THR A 250 9.54 -7.18 26.97
N ILE A 251 10.76 -6.66 26.86
CA ILE A 251 11.49 -6.69 25.58
C ILE A 251 11.71 -8.13 25.08
N ASP A 252 11.90 -9.10 25.98
CA ASP A 252 12.09 -10.50 25.59
C ASP A 252 10.79 -11.11 25.02
N GLU A 253 9.61 -10.76 25.55
CA GLU A 253 8.31 -11.12 24.97
C GLU A 253 8.08 -10.45 23.63
N LYS A 254 8.51 -9.21 23.45
CA LYS A 254 8.46 -8.50 22.16
C LYS A 254 9.36 -9.19 21.11
N ILE A 255 10.55 -9.59 21.49
CA ILE A 255 11.47 -10.35 20.63
C ILE A 255 10.83 -11.67 20.20
N GLN A 256 10.27 -12.43 21.15
CA GLN A 256 9.62 -13.70 20.83
C GLN A 256 8.41 -13.49 19.91
N PHE A 257 7.58 -12.48 20.18
CA PHE A 257 6.45 -12.12 19.32
C PHE A 257 6.89 -11.89 17.86
N TRP A 258 7.98 -11.14 17.63
CA TRP A 258 8.46 -10.89 16.28
C TRP A 258 9.13 -12.10 15.63
N ARG A 259 9.71 -13.00 16.40
CA ARG A 259 10.16 -14.32 15.90
C ARG A 259 8.97 -15.14 15.41
N ASP A 260 7.88 -15.17 16.16
CA ASP A 260 6.64 -15.88 15.79
C ASP A 260 5.99 -15.26 14.54
N VAL A 261 5.98 -13.93 14.43
CA VAL A 261 5.51 -13.21 13.23
C VAL A 261 6.36 -13.59 12.00
N MET A 262 7.69 -13.64 12.12
CA MET A 262 8.56 -14.03 11.00
C MET A 262 8.42 -15.51 10.66
N GLN A 263 8.20 -16.39 11.63
CA GLN A 263 7.90 -17.80 11.36
C GLN A 263 6.60 -17.95 10.60
N LEU A 264 5.56 -17.22 11.01
CA LEU A 264 4.28 -17.19 10.28
C LEU A 264 4.44 -16.69 8.84
N GLY A 265 5.27 -15.66 8.61
CA GLY A 265 5.63 -15.19 7.28
C GLY A 265 6.30 -16.29 6.45
N LYS A 266 7.31 -16.97 7.01
CA LYS A 266 7.97 -18.10 6.37
C LYS A 266 6.99 -19.21 5.99
N ASP A 267 6.03 -19.54 6.87
CA ASP A 267 4.99 -20.54 6.61
C ASP A 267 3.99 -20.12 5.52
N ARG A 268 4.08 -18.89 5.02
CA ARG A 268 3.32 -18.35 3.88
C ARG A 268 4.22 -17.97 2.70
N GLY A 269 5.50 -18.40 2.72
CA GLY A 269 6.46 -18.08 1.68
C GLY A 269 6.78 -16.58 1.57
N ILE A 270 6.74 -15.85 2.69
CA ILE A 270 6.92 -14.40 2.75
C ILE A 270 8.21 -14.06 3.50
N ASP A 271 9.09 -13.33 2.84
CA ASP A 271 10.31 -12.77 3.41
C ASP A 271 10.02 -11.45 4.10
N VAL A 272 10.53 -11.27 5.33
CA VAL A 272 10.40 -10.04 6.10
C VAL A 272 11.70 -9.26 6.04
N TYR A 273 11.59 -7.98 5.64
CA TYR A 273 12.69 -7.02 5.62
C TYR A 273 12.42 -5.90 6.60
N TRP A 274 13.47 -5.44 7.29
CA TRP A 274 13.36 -4.28 8.18
C TRP A 274 14.03 -3.06 7.56
N PHE A 275 13.26 -1.99 7.39
CA PHE A 275 13.74 -0.77 6.77
C PHE A 275 13.91 0.34 7.80
N THR A 276 15.06 1.02 7.79
CA THR A 276 15.15 2.33 8.41
C THR A 276 14.89 3.39 7.36
N TRP A 277 13.88 4.23 7.63
CA TRP A 277 13.52 5.31 6.72
C TRP A 277 14.48 6.48 6.81
N ASN A 278 14.84 6.81 8.04
CA ASN A 278 15.78 7.84 8.42
C ASN A 278 16.56 7.41 9.65
N VAL A 279 17.61 8.17 9.96
CA VAL A 279 18.46 7.94 11.11
C VAL A 279 18.07 8.92 12.22
N PHE A 280 17.25 8.43 13.17
CA PHE A 280 16.88 9.16 14.39
C PHE A 280 17.27 8.34 15.61
N LEU A 281 17.30 8.95 16.76
CA LEU A 281 17.68 8.33 18.04
C LEU A 281 16.51 8.27 19.03
N HIS A 282 15.27 8.35 18.53
CA HIS A 282 14.10 8.24 19.39
C HIS A 282 14.14 6.97 20.25
N GLY A 283 13.92 7.13 21.54
CA GLY A 283 13.94 6.06 22.52
C GLY A 283 15.35 5.65 23.02
N ALA A 284 16.43 6.06 22.34
CA ALA A 284 17.81 5.71 22.69
C ALA A 284 18.63 6.90 23.19
N GLU A 285 18.37 8.12 22.70
CA GLU A 285 19.11 9.33 23.08
C GLU A 285 19.09 9.58 24.59
N GLY A 286 20.23 9.94 25.13
CA GLY A 286 20.44 10.20 26.56
C GLY A 286 20.68 8.96 27.41
N LYS A 287 20.65 7.75 26.83
CA LYS A 287 20.90 6.47 27.52
C LYS A 287 22.27 5.90 27.16
N ASP A 288 22.91 5.23 28.09
CA ASP A 288 24.18 4.50 27.91
C ASP A 288 25.28 5.26 27.16
N GLY A 289 25.28 6.60 27.26
CA GLY A 289 26.24 7.48 26.58
C GLY A 289 25.90 7.81 25.13
N ILE A 290 24.71 7.45 24.65
CA ILE A 290 24.21 7.81 23.32
C ILE A 290 23.76 9.27 23.36
N THR A 291 24.22 10.07 22.38
CA THR A 291 23.92 11.51 22.28
C THR A 291 23.19 11.80 20.97
N SER A 292 22.60 13.02 20.86
CA SER A 292 22.00 13.52 19.61
C SER A 292 23.01 13.66 18.46
N ASP A 293 24.32 13.73 18.79
CA ASP A 293 25.38 13.71 17.79
C ASP A 293 25.56 12.30 17.20
N LYS A 294 25.08 12.14 15.99
CA LYS A 294 25.18 10.88 15.25
C LYS A 294 26.61 10.48 14.90
N THR A 295 27.55 11.44 14.96
CA THR A 295 28.99 11.19 14.69
C THR A 295 29.79 10.84 15.94
N ALA A 296 29.18 10.97 17.13
CA ALA A 296 29.82 10.57 18.38
C ALA A 296 30.16 9.07 18.36
N PRO A 297 31.37 8.69 18.77
CA PRO A 297 31.82 7.30 18.69
C PRO A 297 30.87 6.30 19.38
N ARG A 298 30.36 6.66 20.56
CA ARG A 298 29.44 5.80 21.32
C ARG A 298 28.07 5.64 20.61
N THR A 299 27.61 6.70 19.92
CA THR A 299 26.39 6.65 19.12
C THR A 299 26.57 5.75 17.89
N ILE A 300 27.70 5.84 17.18
CA ILE A 300 28.05 4.96 16.07
C ILE A 300 28.13 3.50 16.53
N GLU A 301 28.77 3.26 17.66
CA GLU A 301 28.88 1.92 18.28
C GLU A 301 27.50 1.33 18.57
N TYR A 302 26.57 2.12 19.14
CA TYR A 302 25.20 1.69 19.37
C TYR A 302 24.49 1.26 18.08
N PHE A 303 24.57 2.06 17.02
CA PHE A 303 23.95 1.69 15.73
C PHE A 303 24.53 0.37 15.20
N ARG A 304 25.86 0.24 15.19
CA ARG A 304 26.54 -0.99 14.74
C ARG A 304 26.13 -2.20 15.58
N ALA A 305 26.15 -2.08 16.89
CA ALA A 305 25.76 -3.15 17.82
C ALA A 305 24.27 -3.53 17.64
N SER A 306 23.38 -2.54 17.49
CA SER A 306 21.95 -2.77 17.26
C SER A 306 21.69 -3.54 15.97
N VAL A 307 22.38 -3.21 14.88
CA VAL A 307 22.29 -3.94 13.61
C VAL A 307 22.79 -5.38 13.76
N CYS A 308 23.95 -5.57 14.38
CA CYS A 308 24.53 -6.87 14.65
C CYS A 308 23.58 -7.74 15.49
N GLU A 309 23.09 -7.22 16.60
CA GLU A 309 22.19 -7.95 17.49
C GLU A 309 20.83 -8.25 16.86
N THR A 310 20.33 -7.37 16.00
CA THR A 310 19.09 -7.63 15.24
C THR A 310 19.25 -8.85 14.32
N ILE A 311 20.39 -8.99 13.64
CA ILE A 311 20.67 -10.14 12.77
C ILE A 311 20.73 -11.44 13.57
N LYS A 312 21.40 -11.41 14.72
CA LYS A 312 21.51 -12.58 15.63
C LYS A 312 20.15 -12.93 16.25
N THR A 313 19.39 -11.93 16.66
CA THR A 313 18.09 -12.10 17.33
C THR A 313 17.05 -12.71 16.40
N TYR A 314 17.08 -12.39 15.09
CA TYR A 314 16.08 -12.76 14.10
C TYR A 314 16.65 -13.59 12.95
N PRO A 315 16.82 -14.92 13.12
CA PRO A 315 17.38 -15.78 12.07
C PRO A 315 16.59 -15.78 10.76
N LEU A 316 15.28 -15.48 10.81
CA LEU A 316 14.39 -15.44 9.64
C LEU A 316 14.28 -14.05 9.01
N LEU A 317 14.95 -13.02 9.54
CA LEU A 317 15.01 -11.71 8.89
C LEU A 317 15.77 -11.84 7.56
N ALA A 318 15.13 -11.47 6.45
CA ALA A 318 15.68 -11.61 5.11
C ALA A 318 16.69 -10.50 4.74
N GLY A 319 16.61 -9.35 5.40
CA GLY A 319 17.53 -8.24 5.16
C GLY A 319 17.12 -6.91 5.76
N PHE A 320 17.95 -5.92 5.48
CA PHE A 320 17.69 -4.52 5.83
C PHE A 320 17.48 -3.66 4.59
N GLY A 321 16.66 -2.62 4.76
CA GLY A 321 16.66 -1.45 3.89
C GLY A 321 17.20 -0.23 4.60
N ILE A 322 18.05 0.55 3.93
CA ILE A 322 18.66 1.76 4.50
C ILE A 322 18.54 2.97 3.58
N THR A 323 18.59 4.16 4.16
CA THR A 323 18.69 5.42 3.42
C THR A 323 19.61 6.41 4.14
N ALA A 324 20.47 7.05 3.36
CA ALA A 324 21.35 8.11 3.87
C ALA A 324 20.67 9.49 3.92
N GLY A 325 19.62 9.70 3.13
CA GLY A 325 19.23 11.04 2.70
C GLY A 325 18.68 11.96 3.74
N GLU A 326 17.69 11.50 4.48
CA GLU A 326 16.93 12.35 5.39
C GLU A 326 17.39 12.11 6.84
N GLY A 327 17.25 13.10 7.71
CA GLY A 327 17.67 13.00 9.11
C GLY A 327 19.18 13.04 9.37
N MET A 328 20.00 13.10 8.33
CA MET A 328 21.45 13.32 8.43
C MET A 328 21.78 14.70 7.87
N PRO A 329 22.03 15.70 8.71
CA PRO A 329 22.24 17.07 8.24
C PRO A 329 23.52 17.18 7.38
N GLU A 330 23.41 17.88 6.26
CA GLU A 330 24.53 18.46 5.54
C GLU A 330 24.90 19.77 6.27
N PRO A 331 26.05 20.22 6.27
CA PRO A 331 27.42 19.85 6.01
C PRO A 331 28.22 19.53 7.28
N LYS A 332 27.61 19.03 8.33
CA LYS A 332 28.30 18.74 9.61
C LYS A 332 29.13 17.45 9.59
N PHE A 333 29.12 16.73 8.48
CA PHE A 333 30.00 15.57 8.25
C PHE A 333 31.30 16.00 7.58
N THR A 334 32.04 16.92 8.17
CA THR A 334 33.31 17.38 7.61
C THR A 334 34.42 16.33 7.63
N GLU A 335 34.27 15.31 8.48
CA GLU A 335 35.28 14.23 8.63
C GLU A 335 34.82 12.90 8.04
N MET A 336 33.53 12.73 7.70
CA MET A 336 32.95 11.46 7.25
C MET A 336 31.77 11.71 6.35
N SER A 337 31.71 11.03 5.19
CA SER A 337 30.54 11.08 4.32
C SER A 337 29.38 10.30 4.90
N LYS A 338 28.15 10.52 4.36
CA LYS A 338 26.96 9.77 4.72
C LYS A 338 27.12 8.27 4.50
N GLU A 339 27.74 7.89 3.36
CA GLU A 339 27.96 6.50 3.00
C GLU A 339 29.02 5.85 3.90
N GLN A 340 30.06 6.57 4.29
CA GLN A 340 31.03 6.11 5.28
C GLN A 340 30.40 5.89 6.65
N TRP A 341 29.47 6.78 7.05
CA TRP A 341 28.72 6.60 8.28
C TRP A 341 27.81 5.37 8.22
N LEU A 342 27.09 5.20 7.12
CA LEU A 342 26.23 4.02 6.92
C LEU A 342 27.06 2.72 6.89
N TRP A 343 28.26 2.77 6.28
CA TRP A 343 29.16 1.61 6.33
C TRP A 343 29.58 1.28 7.76
N LYS A 344 30.05 2.28 8.53
CA LYS A 344 30.50 2.07 9.93
C LYS A 344 29.39 1.55 10.85
N THR A 345 28.15 1.84 10.54
CA THR A 345 27.00 1.43 11.34
C THR A 345 26.35 0.18 10.76
N TYR A 346 25.72 0.28 9.60
CA TYR A 346 25.00 -0.83 8.99
C TYR A 346 25.92 -1.83 8.29
N GLY A 347 26.88 -1.39 7.50
CA GLY A 347 27.79 -2.28 6.79
C GLY A 347 28.61 -3.16 7.74
N GLU A 348 29.29 -2.56 8.71
CA GLU A 348 30.02 -3.30 9.72
C GLU A 348 29.12 -4.09 10.66
N GLY A 349 27.96 -3.57 11.05
CA GLY A 349 26.98 -4.31 11.85
C GLY A 349 26.46 -5.56 11.14
N ILE A 350 26.23 -5.50 9.84
CA ILE A 350 25.86 -6.67 9.03
C ILE A 350 27.02 -7.66 8.96
N ARG A 351 28.24 -7.19 8.72
CA ARG A 351 29.43 -8.04 8.71
C ARG A 351 29.61 -8.77 10.03
N ASP A 352 29.45 -8.09 11.14
CA ASP A 352 29.59 -8.66 12.49
C ASP A 352 28.45 -9.64 12.80
N GLY A 353 27.21 -9.32 12.40
CA GLY A 353 26.04 -10.17 12.62
C GLY A 353 26.01 -11.45 11.79
N LEU A 354 26.63 -11.44 10.60
CA LEU A 354 26.71 -12.60 9.71
C LEU A 354 27.98 -13.44 9.90
N LYS A 355 28.90 -13.02 10.76
CA LYS A 355 30.21 -13.68 10.93
C LYS A 355 30.11 -15.18 11.20
N ASP A 356 29.16 -15.58 12.04
CA ASP A 356 28.97 -16.99 12.47
C ASP A 356 27.98 -17.74 11.55
N THR A 357 27.42 -17.08 10.56
CA THR A 357 26.44 -17.64 9.59
C THR A 357 26.72 -17.16 8.16
N PRO A 358 27.92 -17.45 7.61
CA PRO A 358 28.34 -16.88 6.31
C PRO A 358 27.47 -17.32 5.13
N ASP A 359 26.81 -18.48 5.23
CA ASP A 359 25.93 -19.02 4.19
C ASP A 359 24.50 -18.49 4.28
N ARG A 360 24.20 -17.66 5.28
CA ARG A 360 22.88 -17.07 5.45
C ARG A 360 22.58 -16.13 4.29
N LYS A 361 21.50 -16.42 3.56
CA LYS A 361 21.00 -15.51 2.52
C LYS A 361 20.47 -14.24 3.21
N PHE A 362 21.19 -13.15 3.04
CA PHE A 362 20.84 -11.85 3.57
C PHE A 362 20.98 -10.78 2.49
N ARG A 363 20.20 -9.70 2.60
CA ARG A 363 20.18 -8.63 1.59
C ARG A 363 20.19 -7.27 2.23
N LEU A 364 21.01 -6.37 1.71
CA LEU A 364 20.94 -4.95 2.01
C LEU A 364 20.31 -4.22 0.81
N ILE A 365 19.21 -3.50 1.05
CA ILE A 365 18.53 -2.67 0.04
C ILE A 365 18.85 -1.22 0.35
N HIS A 366 19.76 -0.63 -0.42
CA HIS A 366 20.18 0.75 -0.23
C HIS A 366 19.32 1.69 -1.07
N ARG A 367 18.61 2.60 -0.40
CA ARG A 367 17.77 3.57 -1.11
C ARG A 367 18.64 4.62 -1.81
N PHE A 368 18.59 4.65 -3.12
CA PHE A 368 19.24 5.66 -3.95
C PHE A 368 18.48 6.99 -3.86
N HIS A 369 18.81 7.78 -2.83
CA HIS A 369 18.16 9.06 -2.54
C HIS A 369 19.12 10.01 -1.83
N MET A 370 19.39 11.18 -2.43
CA MET A 370 20.34 12.20 -1.91
C MET A 370 21.76 11.65 -1.68
N THR A 371 22.21 10.73 -2.52
CA THR A 371 23.51 10.10 -2.45
C THR A 371 24.02 9.75 -3.85
N GLY A 372 25.32 9.48 -4.00
CA GLY A 372 25.96 9.08 -5.25
C GLY A 372 26.10 7.56 -5.38
N LEU A 373 25.77 7.00 -6.55
CA LEU A 373 25.91 5.56 -6.79
C LEU A 373 27.35 5.06 -6.63
N SER A 374 28.30 5.81 -7.17
CA SER A 374 29.73 5.47 -7.08
C SER A 374 30.24 5.41 -5.65
N GLU A 375 29.73 6.27 -4.79
CA GLU A 375 30.06 6.28 -3.36
C GLU A 375 29.45 5.07 -2.64
N ILE A 376 28.20 4.73 -2.92
CA ILE A 376 27.56 3.50 -2.39
C ILE A 376 28.40 2.29 -2.79
N GLN A 377 28.72 2.12 -4.06
CA GLN A 377 29.48 0.97 -4.54
C GLN A 377 30.87 0.88 -3.92
N LYS A 378 31.54 2.02 -3.74
CA LYS A 378 32.87 2.09 -3.13
C LYS A 378 32.82 1.70 -1.66
N GLU A 379 31.97 2.32 -0.87
CA GLU A 379 31.93 2.11 0.59
C GLU A 379 31.39 0.72 0.95
N PHE A 380 30.42 0.19 0.20
CA PHE A 380 29.82 -1.13 0.44
C PHE A 380 30.48 -2.29 -0.35
N ALA A 381 31.65 -2.07 -0.98
CA ALA A 381 32.38 -3.11 -1.71
C ALA A 381 32.74 -4.34 -0.86
N GLY A 382 32.90 -4.18 0.46
CA GLY A 382 33.20 -5.25 1.40
C GLY A 382 31.99 -5.88 2.09
N LEU A 383 30.77 -5.64 1.59
CA LEU A 383 29.55 -6.18 2.19
C LEU A 383 29.47 -7.71 1.99
N PRO A 384 29.24 -8.51 3.05
CA PRO A 384 29.23 -9.98 2.94
C PRO A 384 27.86 -10.56 2.48
N CYS A 385 27.01 -9.77 1.90
CA CYS A 385 25.68 -10.17 1.43
C CYS A 385 25.29 -9.43 0.15
N THR A 386 24.11 -9.75 -0.41
CA THR A 386 23.62 -9.08 -1.62
C THR A 386 23.35 -7.60 -1.35
N LEU A 387 23.90 -6.71 -2.18
CA LEU A 387 23.57 -5.30 -2.23
C LEU A 387 22.64 -5.03 -3.43
N ASP A 388 21.46 -4.53 -3.14
CA ASP A 388 20.55 -3.98 -4.14
C ASP A 388 20.28 -2.50 -3.84
N LEU A 389 19.83 -1.78 -4.86
CA LEU A 389 19.36 -0.40 -4.71
C LEU A 389 17.84 -0.37 -4.47
N SER A 390 17.31 0.78 -4.12
CA SER A 390 15.87 1.05 -4.11
C SER A 390 15.59 2.43 -4.72
N PHE A 391 14.59 2.52 -5.57
CA PHE A 391 14.25 3.72 -6.32
C PHE A 391 12.75 4.01 -6.26
N LYS A 392 12.38 5.30 -6.12
CA LYS A 392 10.99 5.76 -6.17
C LYS A 392 10.47 5.68 -7.61
N TYR A 393 9.69 4.66 -7.95
CA TYR A 393 9.29 4.37 -9.32
C TYR A 393 8.31 5.39 -9.90
N ALA A 394 7.30 5.79 -9.14
CA ALA A 394 6.29 6.77 -9.53
C ALA A 394 6.22 7.94 -8.53
N ILE A 395 7.33 8.29 -7.88
CA ILE A 395 7.42 9.23 -6.75
C ILE A 395 6.45 8.83 -5.64
N ALA A 396 5.33 9.56 -5.45
CA ALA A 396 4.30 9.27 -4.45
C ALA A 396 3.00 8.71 -5.06
N HIS A 397 2.89 8.68 -6.39
CA HIS A 397 1.63 8.59 -7.10
C HIS A 397 1.62 7.44 -8.11
N MET A 398 1.42 6.20 -7.60
CA MET A 398 1.35 5.02 -8.47
C MET A 398 0.14 5.09 -9.42
N TYR A 399 -0.93 5.75 -9.03
CA TYR A 399 -2.10 5.97 -9.86
C TYR A 399 -1.98 7.26 -10.67
N SER A 400 -0.91 7.38 -11.46
CA SER A 400 -0.70 8.49 -12.40
C SER A 400 -0.61 8.01 -13.84
N VAL A 401 0.47 7.36 -14.21
CA VAL A 401 0.68 6.76 -15.53
C VAL A 401 1.16 5.31 -15.40
N PRO A 402 0.79 4.43 -16.34
CA PRO A 402 1.24 3.03 -16.29
C PRO A 402 2.76 2.86 -16.44
N ALA A 403 3.43 3.77 -17.16
CA ALA A 403 4.88 3.71 -17.46
C ALA A 403 5.59 4.98 -16.98
N PRO A 404 5.88 5.11 -15.67
CA PRO A 404 6.59 6.27 -15.13
C PRO A 404 7.97 6.44 -15.77
N SER A 405 8.29 7.67 -16.18
CA SER A 405 9.56 7.96 -16.86
C SER A 405 10.75 8.15 -15.90
N MET A 406 10.48 8.33 -14.60
CA MET A 406 11.48 8.71 -13.60
C MET A 406 12.63 7.70 -13.43
N ILE A 407 12.39 6.42 -13.71
CA ILE A 407 13.45 5.40 -13.63
C ILE A 407 14.43 5.42 -14.82
N LYS A 408 14.05 6.03 -15.93
CA LYS A 408 14.86 5.99 -17.17
C LYS A 408 16.33 6.39 -16.97
N PRO A 409 16.68 7.45 -16.21
CA PRO A 409 18.05 7.82 -15.95
C PRO A 409 18.84 6.79 -15.13
N LEU A 410 18.15 5.98 -14.33
CA LEU A 410 18.79 4.95 -13.49
C LEU A 410 19.08 3.66 -14.27
N LEU A 411 18.26 3.31 -15.26
CA LEU A 411 18.35 2.02 -15.98
C LEU A 411 19.73 1.69 -16.55
N PRO A 412 20.48 2.65 -17.13
CA PRO A 412 21.83 2.37 -17.62
C PRO A 412 22.86 2.02 -16.53
N LEU A 413 22.57 2.40 -15.29
CA LEU A 413 23.45 2.16 -14.12
C LEU A 413 23.20 0.81 -13.46
N LEU A 414 22.10 0.14 -13.81
CA LEU A 414 21.69 -1.15 -13.25
C LEU A 414 22.24 -2.32 -14.08
N SER A 415 22.55 -3.41 -13.39
CA SER A 415 23.06 -4.66 -13.97
C SER A 415 22.53 -5.86 -13.13
N PRO A 416 22.68 -7.10 -13.61
CA PRO A 416 22.32 -8.28 -12.82
C PRO A 416 23.02 -8.36 -11.45
N GLY A 417 24.21 -7.77 -11.30
CA GLY A 417 24.95 -7.70 -10.04
C GLY A 417 24.60 -6.51 -9.15
N LEU A 418 23.82 -5.55 -9.66
CA LEU A 418 23.35 -4.38 -8.91
C LEU A 418 21.96 -3.98 -9.42
N ARG A 419 20.92 -4.60 -8.87
CA ARG A 419 19.53 -4.39 -9.26
C ARG A 419 18.86 -3.36 -8.38
N SER A 420 17.72 -2.83 -8.83
CA SER A 420 16.88 -1.93 -8.04
C SER A 420 15.62 -2.61 -7.57
N TRP A 421 15.22 -2.33 -6.33
CA TRP A 421 13.85 -2.51 -5.89
C TRP A 421 13.04 -1.26 -6.23
N LEU A 422 11.82 -1.45 -6.72
CA LEU A 422 10.93 -0.34 -7.02
C LEU A 422 10.08 -0.03 -5.80
N THR A 423 10.25 1.17 -5.24
CA THR A 423 9.32 1.70 -4.25
C THR A 423 8.11 2.26 -4.99
N VAL A 424 7.00 1.56 -4.94
CA VAL A 424 5.73 1.94 -5.58
C VAL A 424 4.82 2.54 -4.50
N ARG A 425 4.79 3.88 -4.43
CA ARG A 425 4.06 4.56 -3.38
C ARG A 425 2.61 4.80 -3.78
N ASN A 426 1.71 4.46 -2.86
CA ASN A 426 0.28 4.72 -2.96
C ASN A 426 -0.13 5.77 -1.93
N ASP A 427 0.15 7.05 -2.21
CA ASP A 427 -0.36 8.18 -1.42
C ASP A 427 -1.59 8.83 -2.08
N ASP A 428 -2.10 8.23 -3.17
CA ASP A 428 -3.24 8.73 -3.95
C ASP A 428 -4.59 8.31 -3.38
N ILE A 429 -4.69 7.04 -2.94
CA ILE A 429 -5.94 6.40 -2.54
C ILE A 429 -5.78 5.78 -1.16
N TYR A 430 -6.60 6.21 -0.23
CA TYR A 430 -6.63 5.67 1.11
C TYR A 430 -7.98 5.07 1.49
N SER A 431 -9.06 5.77 1.20
CA SER A 431 -10.38 5.39 1.65
C SER A 431 -11.06 4.37 0.74
N PHE A 432 -10.89 4.51 -0.56
CA PHE A 432 -11.72 3.82 -1.56
C PHE A 432 -11.20 2.43 -1.94
N ARG A 433 -12.14 1.54 -2.27
CA ARG A 433 -11.90 0.30 -3.00
C ARG A 433 -11.68 0.66 -4.47
N TRP A 434 -10.45 0.49 -4.94
CA TRP A 434 -10.08 0.80 -6.33
C TRP A 434 -9.97 -0.47 -7.16
N ALA A 435 -10.38 -0.43 -8.44
CA ALA A 435 -10.25 -1.53 -9.36
C ALA A 435 -10.18 -1.08 -10.83
N ASP A 436 -9.02 -1.27 -11.45
CA ASP A 436 -8.81 -1.14 -12.90
C ASP A 436 -7.77 -2.17 -13.34
N VAL A 437 -8.26 -3.27 -13.91
CA VAL A 437 -7.44 -4.42 -14.33
C VAL A 437 -6.42 -4.00 -15.39
N ASP A 438 -6.84 -3.19 -16.34
CA ASP A 438 -6.01 -2.81 -17.50
C ASP A 438 -4.91 -1.83 -17.08
N TYR A 439 -5.23 -0.90 -16.18
CA TYR A 439 -4.23 -0.01 -15.60
C TYR A 439 -3.17 -0.79 -14.84
N ALA A 440 -3.59 -1.67 -13.93
CA ALA A 440 -2.66 -2.48 -13.13
C ALA A 440 -1.77 -3.36 -14.03
N ARG A 441 -2.35 -4.02 -15.03
CA ARG A 441 -1.63 -4.84 -16.01
C ARG A 441 -0.61 -4.01 -16.79
N ALA A 442 -1.00 -2.86 -17.30
CA ALA A 442 -0.12 -1.98 -18.06
C ALA A 442 1.05 -1.47 -17.21
N PHE A 443 0.79 -1.14 -15.94
CA PHE A 443 1.81 -0.69 -14.99
C PHE A 443 2.84 -1.80 -14.70
N ILE A 444 2.36 -3.02 -14.44
CA ILE A 444 3.23 -4.18 -14.18
C ILE A 444 4.08 -4.51 -15.42
N LYS A 445 3.48 -4.57 -16.61
CA LYS A 445 4.20 -4.85 -17.87
C LYS A 445 5.22 -3.76 -18.23
N ALA A 446 5.04 -2.55 -17.74
CA ALA A 446 5.98 -1.44 -17.97
C ALA A 446 7.16 -1.42 -16.99
N MET A 447 7.14 -2.23 -15.93
CA MET A 447 8.30 -2.35 -15.03
C MET A 447 9.48 -2.94 -15.78
N PRO A 448 10.72 -2.47 -15.52
CA PRO A 448 11.92 -3.03 -16.15
C PRO A 448 12.09 -4.52 -15.80
N GLY A 449 12.78 -5.25 -16.68
CA GLY A 449 13.02 -6.69 -16.52
C GLY A 449 13.90 -7.06 -15.31
N GLU A 450 13.98 -8.34 -15.04
CA GLU A 450 14.69 -8.91 -13.88
C GLU A 450 16.21 -8.70 -13.90
N ASP A 451 16.77 -8.39 -15.05
CA ASP A 451 18.18 -7.98 -15.18
C ASP A 451 18.46 -6.60 -14.55
N LYS A 452 17.44 -5.78 -14.35
CA LYS A 452 17.49 -4.43 -13.76
C LYS A 452 16.76 -4.34 -12.42
N VAL A 453 15.68 -5.08 -12.26
CA VAL A 453 14.79 -4.97 -11.10
C VAL A 453 14.75 -6.28 -10.33
N ALA A 454 15.10 -6.22 -9.04
CA ALA A 454 15.01 -7.36 -8.14
C ALA A 454 13.56 -7.63 -7.70
N GLY A 455 12.75 -6.58 -7.60
CA GLY A 455 11.37 -6.66 -7.17
C GLY A 455 10.79 -5.27 -6.89
N PHE A 456 9.60 -5.26 -6.32
CA PHE A 456 8.94 -4.02 -5.88
C PHE A 456 8.28 -4.22 -4.51
N TYR A 457 7.96 -3.11 -3.87
CA TYR A 457 7.03 -3.07 -2.74
C TYR A 457 6.09 -1.88 -2.86
N ILE A 458 4.78 -2.16 -2.68
CA ILE A 458 3.70 -1.18 -2.77
C ILE A 458 3.30 -0.75 -1.36
N GLY A 459 3.16 0.55 -1.13
CA GLY A 459 2.60 1.09 0.11
C GLY A 459 2.78 2.59 0.25
N PRO A 460 1.92 3.23 1.05
CA PRO A 460 1.95 4.66 1.27
C PRO A 460 3.09 5.09 2.21
N ASP A 461 3.38 6.38 2.19
CA ASP A 461 4.18 7.05 3.22
C ASP A 461 3.30 7.85 4.18
N GLY A 462 2.14 8.31 3.72
CA GLY A 462 1.28 9.22 4.47
C GLY A 462 0.35 8.55 5.49
N PHE A 463 0.17 7.24 5.45
CA PHE A 463 -0.72 6.48 6.32
C PHE A 463 -0.29 5.03 6.50
N VAL A 464 -1.01 4.26 7.32
CA VAL A 464 -0.69 2.87 7.67
C VAL A 464 -1.73 1.93 7.06
N TRP A 465 -1.26 0.92 6.33
CA TRP A 465 -2.08 -0.19 5.87
C TRP A 465 -2.24 -1.26 6.96
N GLY A 466 -2.90 -0.88 8.05
CA GLY A 466 -3.23 -1.76 9.15
C GLY A 466 -4.68 -2.23 9.10
N ARG A 467 -5.39 -2.10 10.22
CA ARG A 467 -6.84 -2.29 10.28
C ARG A 467 -7.56 -1.01 9.86
N ASP A 468 -8.66 -1.18 9.14
CA ASP A 468 -9.56 -0.08 8.77
C ASP A 468 -10.18 0.55 10.03
N PHE A 469 -10.01 1.85 10.17
CA PHE A 469 -10.58 2.66 11.25
C PHE A 469 -11.55 3.74 10.72
N LEU A 470 -11.69 3.83 9.39
CA LEU A 470 -12.51 4.85 8.74
C LEU A 470 -13.97 4.45 8.63
N SER A 471 -14.27 3.15 8.50
CA SER A 471 -15.65 2.68 8.30
C SER A 471 -16.53 3.00 9.49
N LYS A 472 -17.72 3.55 9.21
CA LYS A 472 -18.76 3.82 10.21
C LYS A 472 -19.61 2.60 10.56
N ASP A 473 -19.59 1.56 9.73
CA ASP A 473 -20.37 0.35 9.96
C ASP A 473 -19.74 -0.48 11.09
N ALA A 474 -20.29 -0.34 12.29
CA ALA A 474 -19.88 -1.10 13.47
C ALA A 474 -20.09 -2.61 13.34
N ALA A 475 -20.92 -3.06 12.39
CA ALA A 475 -21.14 -4.47 12.12
C ALA A 475 -20.09 -5.05 11.12
N THR A 476 -19.31 -4.21 10.50
CA THR A 476 -18.11 -4.63 9.79
C THR A 476 -17.01 -4.71 10.84
N PRO A 477 -16.58 -5.90 11.27
CA PRO A 477 -15.46 -6.00 12.20
C PRO A 477 -14.25 -5.29 11.57
N ARG A 478 -13.37 -4.79 12.41
CA ARG A 478 -12.13 -4.09 12.04
C ARG A 478 -11.29 -4.92 11.03
N GLN A 479 -11.75 -4.97 9.78
CA GLN A 479 -11.07 -5.66 8.69
C GLN A 479 -9.71 -5.02 8.43
N THR A 480 -8.77 -5.79 7.93
CA THR A 480 -7.51 -5.18 7.44
C THR A 480 -7.80 -4.32 6.22
N VAL A 481 -6.95 -3.32 5.96
CA VAL A 481 -7.05 -2.52 4.73
C VAL A 481 -6.95 -3.42 3.50
N MET A 482 -6.15 -4.49 3.55
CA MET A 482 -6.04 -5.48 2.47
C MET A 482 -7.37 -6.23 2.24
N GLN A 483 -8.10 -6.58 3.29
CA GLN A 483 -9.43 -7.20 3.18
C GLN A 483 -10.46 -6.23 2.60
N LYS A 484 -10.44 -4.97 3.03
CA LYS A 484 -11.32 -3.93 2.49
C LYS A 484 -11.06 -3.66 1.01
N GLN A 485 -9.82 -3.50 0.63
CA GLN A 485 -9.38 -3.19 -0.74
C GLN A 485 -8.94 -4.46 -1.50
N TRP A 486 -9.53 -5.61 -1.18
CA TRP A 486 -9.10 -6.93 -1.62
C TRP A 486 -8.85 -7.04 -3.13
N LEU A 487 -9.72 -6.44 -3.95
CA LEU A 487 -9.58 -6.52 -5.40
C LEU A 487 -8.36 -5.73 -5.88
N SER A 488 -8.11 -4.55 -5.32
CA SER A 488 -6.90 -3.77 -5.61
C SER A 488 -5.64 -4.58 -5.30
N PHE A 489 -5.54 -5.17 -4.10
CA PHE A 489 -4.39 -5.99 -3.74
C PHE A 489 -4.28 -7.26 -4.60
N ALA A 490 -5.40 -7.90 -4.94
CA ALA A 490 -5.41 -9.04 -5.86
C ALA A 490 -4.89 -8.66 -7.25
N LEU A 491 -5.32 -7.52 -7.80
CA LEU A 491 -4.85 -7.03 -9.10
C LEU A 491 -3.33 -6.84 -9.11
N TRP A 492 -2.78 -6.08 -8.17
CA TRP A 492 -1.35 -5.79 -8.13
C TRP A 492 -0.50 -7.04 -7.90
N GLY A 493 -0.88 -7.90 -6.96
CA GLY A 493 -0.11 -9.10 -6.64
C GLY A 493 -0.23 -10.20 -7.68
N ARG A 494 -1.45 -10.50 -8.15
CA ARG A 494 -1.71 -11.56 -9.14
C ARG A 494 -1.16 -11.21 -10.52
N LEU A 495 -1.34 -9.96 -10.99
CA LEU A 495 -0.77 -9.51 -12.26
C LEU A 495 0.76 -9.40 -12.21
N ALA A 496 1.35 -9.09 -11.06
CA ALA A 496 2.80 -9.14 -10.93
C ALA A 496 3.35 -10.58 -10.95
N TYR A 497 2.53 -11.56 -10.56
CA TYR A 497 2.89 -12.97 -10.71
C TYR A 497 2.63 -13.44 -12.16
N GLU A 498 1.47 -13.14 -12.73
CA GLU A 498 1.04 -13.58 -14.07
C GLU A 498 0.30 -12.42 -14.78
N PRO A 499 1.01 -11.57 -15.56
CA PRO A 499 0.44 -10.36 -16.15
C PRO A 499 -0.59 -10.63 -17.25
N ASP A 500 -0.67 -11.84 -17.76
CA ASP A 500 -1.59 -12.24 -18.82
C ASP A 500 -2.92 -12.81 -18.30
N LEU A 501 -3.14 -12.84 -16.98
CA LEU A 501 -4.45 -13.15 -16.41
C LEU A 501 -5.52 -12.26 -17.03
N THR A 502 -6.60 -12.88 -17.48
CA THR A 502 -7.69 -12.15 -18.15
C THR A 502 -8.57 -11.39 -17.16
N THR A 503 -9.30 -10.39 -17.64
CA THR A 503 -10.33 -9.69 -16.84
C THR A 503 -11.37 -10.68 -16.29
N ALA A 504 -11.75 -11.70 -17.07
CA ALA A 504 -12.66 -12.77 -16.66
C ALA A 504 -12.18 -13.55 -15.41
N THR A 505 -10.87 -13.62 -15.16
CA THR A 505 -10.33 -14.21 -13.92
C THR A 505 -10.77 -13.41 -12.70
N PHE A 506 -10.66 -12.09 -12.76
CA PHE A 506 -11.07 -11.20 -11.67
C PHE A 506 -12.60 -11.10 -11.56
N GLU A 507 -13.31 -11.14 -12.67
CA GLU A 507 -14.78 -11.20 -12.69
C GLU A 507 -15.32 -12.45 -11.98
N ARG A 508 -14.67 -13.63 -12.14
CA ARG A 508 -15.03 -14.82 -11.37
C ARG A 508 -14.84 -14.64 -9.86
N LEU A 509 -13.78 -13.94 -9.45
CA LEU A 509 -13.57 -13.60 -8.02
C LEU A 509 -14.66 -12.66 -7.50
N ILE A 510 -15.05 -11.67 -8.30
CA ILE A 510 -16.14 -10.74 -7.98
C ILE A 510 -17.46 -11.51 -7.89
N ALA A 511 -17.75 -12.42 -8.84
CA ALA A 511 -18.95 -13.26 -8.84
C ALA A 511 -19.05 -14.14 -7.59
N ALA A 512 -17.93 -14.78 -7.21
CA ALA A 512 -17.87 -15.63 -6.02
C ALA A 512 -18.06 -14.81 -4.72
N ARG A 513 -17.62 -13.55 -4.69
CA ARG A 513 -17.74 -12.68 -3.52
C ARG A 513 -19.11 -12.01 -3.41
N PHE A 514 -19.71 -11.65 -4.54
CA PHE A 514 -20.97 -10.92 -4.65
C PHE A 514 -21.98 -11.73 -5.47
N ALA A 515 -22.32 -12.93 -4.98
CA ALA A 515 -23.27 -13.79 -5.67
C ALA A 515 -24.62 -13.09 -5.82
N GLY A 516 -25.12 -13.00 -7.07
CA GLY A 516 -26.32 -12.26 -7.46
C GLY A 516 -26.06 -10.89 -8.09
N ALA A 517 -24.80 -10.42 -8.13
CA ALA A 517 -24.46 -9.18 -8.84
C ALA A 517 -24.44 -9.34 -10.37
N ASP A 518 -24.78 -8.28 -11.08
CA ASP A 518 -24.42 -8.13 -12.51
C ASP A 518 -22.92 -7.78 -12.58
N VAL A 519 -22.08 -8.82 -12.67
CA VAL A 519 -20.62 -8.69 -12.57
C VAL A 519 -20.03 -7.85 -13.71
N PRO A 520 -20.38 -8.05 -14.99
CA PRO A 520 -19.88 -7.20 -16.07
C PRO A 520 -20.18 -5.73 -15.85
N LYS A 521 -21.41 -5.40 -15.45
CA LYS A 521 -21.82 -4.02 -15.18
C LYS A 521 -21.11 -3.43 -13.97
N LEU A 522 -20.97 -4.22 -12.88
CA LEU A 522 -20.22 -3.81 -11.69
C LEU A 522 -18.76 -3.53 -12.03
N THR A 523 -18.11 -4.43 -12.75
CA THR A 523 -16.70 -4.29 -13.15
C THR A 523 -16.50 -3.03 -14.01
N ALA A 524 -17.40 -2.78 -14.98
CA ALA A 524 -17.33 -1.59 -15.82
C ALA A 524 -17.50 -0.30 -15.00
N ALA A 525 -18.52 -0.22 -14.14
CA ALA A 525 -18.75 0.94 -13.28
C ALA A 525 -17.62 1.19 -12.30
N TRP A 526 -17.09 0.12 -11.71
CA TRP A 526 -15.97 0.21 -10.78
C TRP A 526 -14.68 0.69 -11.45
N THR A 527 -14.38 0.14 -12.63
CA THR A 527 -13.25 0.58 -13.46
C THR A 527 -13.38 2.05 -13.86
N ASP A 528 -14.55 2.47 -14.35
CA ASP A 528 -14.77 3.84 -14.75
C ASP A 528 -14.63 4.83 -13.59
N ALA A 529 -15.18 4.54 -12.42
CA ALA A 529 -15.01 5.36 -11.23
C ALA A 529 -13.53 5.42 -10.78
N SER A 530 -12.83 4.28 -10.84
CA SER A 530 -11.40 4.15 -10.45
C SER A 530 -10.46 4.99 -11.33
N LYS A 531 -10.83 5.24 -12.59
CA LYS A 531 -10.06 6.08 -13.52
C LYS A 531 -9.97 7.55 -13.08
N THR A 532 -10.79 8.00 -12.14
CA THR A 532 -10.69 9.34 -11.55
C THR A 532 -9.27 9.64 -11.09
N PHE A 533 -8.62 8.72 -10.37
CA PHE A 533 -7.28 8.93 -9.81
C PHE A 533 -6.18 9.02 -10.89
N PRO A 534 -6.03 8.08 -11.81
CA PRO A 534 -4.99 8.19 -12.85
C PRO A 534 -5.12 9.45 -13.71
N TYR A 535 -6.34 9.86 -14.03
CA TYR A 535 -6.53 11.05 -14.87
C TYR A 535 -6.21 12.33 -14.13
N ILE A 536 -6.71 12.49 -12.89
CA ILE A 536 -6.45 13.73 -12.15
C ILE A 536 -4.99 13.83 -11.70
N THR A 537 -4.36 12.74 -11.27
CA THR A 537 -2.98 12.79 -10.77
C THR A 537 -1.97 13.05 -11.87
N ARG A 538 -2.18 12.53 -13.10
CA ARG A 538 -1.31 12.89 -14.23
C ARG A 538 -1.51 14.31 -14.73
N PHE A 539 -2.72 14.84 -14.63
CA PHE A 539 -3.04 16.20 -15.03
C PHE A 539 -2.54 17.24 -14.01
N PHE A 540 -2.84 17.04 -12.73
CA PHE A 540 -2.39 17.92 -11.66
C PHE A 540 -1.35 17.19 -10.81
N TRP A 541 -0.06 17.50 -11.04
CA TRP A 541 1.00 16.85 -10.32
C TRP A 541 1.21 17.40 -8.91
N GLY A 542 0.77 18.64 -8.66
CA GLY A 542 0.89 19.30 -7.36
C GLY A 542 2.35 19.45 -6.92
N ASP A 543 2.61 19.12 -5.68
CA ASP A 543 3.96 18.98 -5.17
C ASP A 543 4.46 17.53 -5.43
N ILE A 544 5.73 17.42 -5.79
CA ILE A 544 6.40 16.22 -6.30
C ILE A 544 6.39 15.01 -5.34
N ASP A 545 6.11 15.21 -4.08
CA ASP A 545 6.10 14.13 -3.07
C ASP A 545 4.68 13.92 -2.50
N VAL A 546 4.54 13.36 -1.32
CA VAL A 546 3.30 13.07 -0.58
C VAL A 546 2.40 14.27 -0.28
N LYS A 547 2.65 15.41 -0.86
CA LYS A 547 1.96 16.67 -0.53
C LYS A 547 0.63 16.85 -1.27
N TRP A 548 0.39 16.09 -2.33
CA TRP A 548 -0.86 16.08 -3.07
C TRP A 548 -1.72 14.90 -2.62
N PHE A 549 -2.90 15.18 -2.09
CA PHE A 549 -3.87 14.17 -1.69
C PHE A 549 -5.15 14.31 -2.53
N PRO A 550 -5.31 13.49 -3.58
CA PRO A 550 -6.39 13.64 -4.55
C PRO A 550 -7.79 13.44 -3.96
N GLU A 551 -7.96 12.58 -2.96
CA GLU A 551 -9.26 12.37 -2.31
C GLU A 551 -9.82 13.65 -1.67
N ALA A 552 -8.97 14.60 -1.31
CA ALA A 552 -9.39 15.85 -0.67
C ALA A 552 -8.95 17.12 -1.41
N CYS A 553 -8.38 17.00 -2.61
CA CYS A 553 -7.88 18.16 -3.37
C CYS A 553 -6.99 19.10 -2.54
N ARG A 554 -6.09 18.55 -1.69
CA ARG A 554 -5.34 19.35 -0.73
C ARG A 554 -3.93 18.83 -0.46
N ARG A 555 -3.19 19.63 0.29
CA ARG A 555 -1.94 19.32 0.97
C ARG A 555 -2.03 19.76 2.44
N LYS A 556 -1.00 19.51 3.24
CA LYS A 556 -0.96 19.93 4.66
C LYS A 556 -1.23 21.43 4.84
N GLN A 557 -0.72 22.27 3.94
CA GLN A 557 -0.88 23.72 4.00
C GLN A 557 -2.26 24.23 3.58
N GLY A 558 -3.13 23.36 3.04
CA GLY A 558 -4.50 23.72 2.67
C GLY A 558 -4.96 23.14 1.34
N PHE A 559 -6.10 23.63 0.91
CA PHE A 559 -6.77 23.24 -0.30
C PHE A 559 -6.04 23.75 -1.56
N TYR A 560 -6.08 22.98 -2.62
CA TYR A 560 -5.61 23.39 -3.95
C TYR A 560 -6.71 24.13 -4.69
N THR A 561 -6.58 25.46 -4.76
CA THR A 561 -7.56 26.37 -5.39
C THR A 561 -7.58 26.22 -6.92
N VAL A 562 -8.59 26.81 -7.57
CA VAL A 562 -8.63 26.91 -9.03
C VAL A 562 -7.40 27.61 -9.59
N ARG A 563 -6.83 28.62 -8.89
CA ARG A 563 -5.57 29.26 -9.29
C ARG A 563 -4.42 28.27 -9.36
N ASN A 564 -4.33 27.36 -8.38
CA ASN A 564 -3.30 26.32 -8.39
C ASN A 564 -3.44 25.40 -9.60
N PHE A 565 -4.66 25.15 -10.07
CA PHE A 565 -4.91 24.36 -11.28
C PHE A 565 -4.48 25.11 -12.54
N VAL A 566 -4.79 26.42 -12.64
CA VAL A 566 -4.34 27.29 -13.75
C VAL A 566 -2.82 27.30 -13.86
N GLU A 567 -2.11 27.46 -12.73
CA GLU A 567 -0.66 27.62 -12.65
C GLU A 567 0.08 26.26 -12.46
N GLY A 568 -0.66 25.17 -12.32
CA GLY A 568 -0.13 23.83 -12.01
C GLY A 568 0.58 23.17 -13.17
N GLY A 569 1.56 22.32 -12.84
CA GLY A 569 2.22 21.45 -13.81
C GLY A 569 1.55 20.08 -13.88
N THR A 570 1.75 19.38 -15.00
CA THR A 570 1.36 18.00 -15.21
C THR A 570 2.49 17.04 -14.84
N MET A 571 2.18 15.74 -14.69
CA MET A 571 3.19 14.74 -14.40
C MET A 571 4.26 14.69 -15.52
N PRO A 572 5.55 14.76 -15.19
CA PRO A 572 6.62 14.65 -16.18
C PRO A 572 6.53 13.35 -16.99
N GLY A 573 6.58 13.46 -18.32
CA GLY A 573 6.48 12.33 -19.22
C GLY A 573 5.09 11.72 -19.40
N ALA A 574 4.05 12.32 -18.83
CA ALA A 574 2.66 11.86 -19.00
C ALA A 574 2.07 12.19 -20.39
N GLY A 575 2.70 13.07 -21.17
CA GLY A 575 2.17 13.52 -22.45
C GLY A 575 0.92 14.37 -22.32
N VAL A 576 0.71 15.02 -21.18
CA VAL A 576 -0.46 15.87 -20.89
C VAL A 576 -0.01 17.33 -20.83
N LEU A 577 -0.69 18.21 -21.55
CA LEU A 577 -0.45 19.64 -21.54
C LEU A 577 -1.00 20.26 -20.26
N ASN A 578 -0.27 21.19 -19.64
CA ASN A 578 -0.84 22.05 -18.60
C ASN A 578 -1.75 23.12 -19.23
N ILE A 579 -2.52 23.81 -18.39
CA ILE A 579 -3.50 24.79 -18.84
C ILE A 579 -2.84 25.95 -19.62
N ILE A 580 -1.69 26.39 -19.23
CA ILE A 580 -0.99 27.51 -19.88
C ILE A 580 -0.41 27.10 -21.23
N GLU A 581 0.18 25.90 -21.34
CA GLU A 581 0.66 25.36 -22.63
C GLU A 581 -0.52 25.20 -23.62
N TRP A 582 -1.64 24.63 -23.16
CA TRP A 582 -2.85 24.51 -23.95
C TRP A 582 -3.41 25.89 -24.39
N ARG A 583 -3.56 26.82 -23.45
CA ARG A 583 -4.06 28.19 -23.75
C ARG A 583 -3.17 28.87 -24.81
N THR A 584 -1.85 28.83 -24.62
CA THR A 584 -0.89 29.43 -25.54
C THR A 584 -1.00 28.82 -26.93
N GLY A 585 -1.01 27.47 -26.99
CA GLY A 585 -1.18 26.77 -28.28
C GLY A 585 -2.53 27.10 -29.00
N LEU A 586 -3.60 27.29 -28.23
CA LEU A 586 -4.89 27.68 -28.76
C LEU A 586 -4.88 29.10 -29.35
N LEU A 587 -4.33 30.08 -28.62
CA LEU A 587 -4.28 31.47 -29.03
C LEU A 587 -3.30 31.69 -30.19
N ASP A 588 -2.16 31.01 -30.19
CA ASP A 588 -1.16 31.08 -31.24
C ASP A 588 -1.51 30.20 -32.46
N LYS A 589 -2.60 29.44 -32.40
CA LYS A 589 -3.01 28.44 -33.40
C LYS A 589 -1.93 27.39 -33.70
N GLN A 590 -1.12 27.06 -32.69
CA GLN A 590 -0.02 26.08 -32.77
C GLN A 590 -0.10 25.19 -31.53
N MET A 591 -1.05 24.25 -31.51
CA MET A 591 -1.22 23.35 -30.35
C MET A 591 -0.01 22.41 -30.22
N PRO A 592 0.65 22.38 -29.07
CA PRO A 592 1.69 21.38 -28.80
C PRO A 592 1.10 19.96 -28.84
N VAL A 593 1.96 18.98 -29.13
CA VAL A 593 1.56 17.56 -29.08
C VAL A 593 1.33 17.14 -27.64
N GLY A 594 0.17 16.59 -27.36
CA GLY A 594 -0.18 16.10 -26.03
C GLY A 594 -1.69 16.08 -25.80
N VAL A 595 -2.11 15.37 -24.74
CA VAL A 595 -3.50 15.36 -24.30
C VAL A 595 -3.83 16.69 -23.63
N THR A 596 -4.88 17.35 -24.09
CA THR A 596 -5.27 18.66 -23.57
C THR A 596 -6.00 18.58 -22.24
N PRO A 597 -6.02 19.64 -21.42
CA PRO A 597 -6.82 19.72 -20.20
C PRO A 597 -8.31 19.42 -20.42
N LEU A 598 -8.87 19.88 -21.55
CA LEU A 598 -10.27 19.67 -21.90
C LEU A 598 -10.58 18.20 -22.25
N GLU A 599 -9.65 17.49 -22.88
CA GLU A 599 -9.78 16.04 -23.10
C GLU A 599 -9.72 15.26 -21.78
N ILE A 600 -8.84 15.63 -20.84
CA ILE A 600 -8.84 15.07 -19.48
C ILE A 600 -10.19 15.31 -18.78
N ALA A 601 -10.68 16.54 -18.80
CA ALA A 601 -11.97 16.88 -18.20
C ALA A 601 -13.13 16.11 -18.83
N THR A 602 -13.12 15.96 -20.17
CA THR A 602 -14.15 15.22 -20.91
C THR A 602 -14.13 13.73 -20.54
N THR A 603 -12.94 13.13 -20.45
CA THR A 603 -12.79 11.73 -20.06
C THR A 603 -13.22 11.48 -18.61
N LEU A 604 -12.80 12.34 -17.67
CA LEU A 604 -13.26 12.29 -16.26
C LEU A 604 -14.79 12.37 -16.17
N HIS A 605 -15.39 13.31 -16.92
CA HIS A 605 -16.84 13.50 -16.93
C HIS A 605 -17.56 12.26 -17.49
N ALA A 606 -17.11 11.71 -18.62
CA ALA A 606 -17.72 10.56 -19.26
C ALA A 606 -17.65 9.31 -18.36
N ASN A 607 -16.46 8.95 -17.86
CA ASN A 607 -16.28 7.80 -16.98
C ASN A 607 -17.16 7.92 -15.72
N SER A 608 -17.14 9.07 -15.06
CA SER A 608 -17.92 9.31 -13.85
C SER A 608 -19.42 9.22 -14.10
N THR A 609 -19.90 9.78 -15.22
CA THR A 609 -21.32 9.71 -15.62
C THR A 609 -21.76 8.28 -15.92
N ASN A 610 -20.92 7.51 -16.64
CA ASN A 610 -21.18 6.10 -16.93
C ASN A 610 -21.30 5.28 -15.64
N ALA A 611 -20.37 5.46 -14.71
CA ALA A 611 -20.38 4.76 -13.44
C ALA A 611 -21.64 5.08 -12.61
N LEU A 612 -22.00 6.37 -12.50
CA LEU A 612 -23.22 6.79 -11.79
C LEU A 612 -24.50 6.24 -12.45
N ALA A 613 -24.54 6.19 -13.77
CA ALA A 613 -25.71 5.69 -14.51
C ALA A 613 -25.97 4.19 -14.25
N ALA A 614 -24.93 3.41 -13.94
CA ALA A 614 -25.05 1.99 -13.63
C ALA A 614 -25.59 1.73 -12.20
N LEU A 615 -25.39 2.65 -11.25
CA LEU A 615 -25.69 2.42 -9.84
C LEU A 615 -27.15 2.05 -9.55
N PRO A 616 -28.18 2.69 -10.13
CA PRO A 616 -29.57 2.36 -9.81
C PRO A 616 -29.94 0.92 -10.13
N GLU A 617 -29.33 0.30 -11.13
CA GLU A 617 -29.56 -1.09 -11.47
C GLU A 617 -28.76 -2.02 -10.56
N LEU A 618 -27.48 -1.70 -10.31
CA LEU A 618 -26.62 -2.46 -9.42
C LEU A 618 -27.18 -2.51 -7.99
N GLN A 619 -27.76 -1.42 -7.51
CA GLN A 619 -28.38 -1.34 -6.17
C GLN A 619 -29.61 -2.23 -5.99
N ARG A 620 -30.26 -2.68 -7.09
CA ARG A 620 -31.40 -3.61 -7.05
C ARG A 620 -31.01 -5.07 -6.90
N ALA A 621 -29.73 -5.39 -7.06
CA ALA A 621 -29.26 -6.76 -6.96
C ALA A 621 -29.44 -7.31 -5.55
N THR A 622 -29.89 -8.56 -5.46
CA THR A 622 -29.97 -9.29 -4.19
C THR A 622 -28.71 -10.10 -4.00
N ILE A 623 -27.86 -9.64 -3.10
CA ILE A 623 -26.55 -10.27 -2.84
C ILE A 623 -26.66 -11.20 -1.63
N THR A 624 -26.05 -12.38 -1.79
CA THR A 624 -25.94 -13.40 -0.73
C THR A 624 -24.48 -13.81 -0.51
N PRO A 625 -24.04 -14.14 0.73
CA PRO A 625 -24.77 -13.99 2.01
C PRO A 625 -24.87 -12.53 2.46
N ALA A 626 -25.58 -12.25 3.55
CA ALA A 626 -25.79 -10.89 4.07
C ALA A 626 -24.51 -10.09 4.36
N ALA A 627 -23.43 -10.76 4.77
CA ALA A 627 -22.12 -10.12 4.94
C ALA A 627 -21.57 -9.56 3.63
N SER A 628 -21.67 -10.31 2.53
CA SER A 628 -21.30 -9.86 1.18
C SER A 628 -22.19 -8.73 0.69
N ALA A 629 -23.47 -8.71 1.05
CA ALA A 629 -24.41 -7.64 0.70
C ALA A 629 -23.97 -6.28 1.29
N LYS A 630 -23.47 -6.25 2.53
CA LYS A 630 -22.94 -5.04 3.15
C LYS A 630 -21.69 -4.51 2.44
N GLU A 631 -20.76 -5.42 2.15
CA GLU A 631 -19.54 -5.06 1.42
C GLU A 631 -19.86 -4.57 0.00
N TYR A 632 -20.80 -5.23 -0.66
CA TYR A 632 -21.29 -4.81 -1.98
C TYR A 632 -21.87 -3.41 -1.94
N ALA A 633 -22.75 -3.12 -0.98
CA ALA A 633 -23.32 -1.78 -0.80
C ALA A 633 -22.23 -0.73 -0.53
N ALA A 634 -21.23 -1.07 0.29
CA ALA A 634 -20.09 -0.20 0.54
C ALA A 634 -19.23 0.01 -0.71
N THR A 635 -19.08 -1.00 -1.57
CA THR A 635 -18.37 -0.89 -2.85
C THR A 635 -19.13 0.05 -3.80
N LEU A 636 -20.46 -0.07 -3.89
CA LEU A 636 -21.28 0.86 -4.69
C LEU A 636 -21.19 2.29 -4.17
N GLY A 637 -21.13 2.49 -2.85
CA GLY A 637 -20.94 3.81 -2.27
C GLY A 637 -19.56 4.40 -2.58
N ASP A 638 -18.50 3.58 -2.67
CA ASP A 638 -17.17 4.02 -3.13
C ASP A 638 -17.21 4.43 -4.61
N ILE A 639 -17.91 3.66 -5.46
CA ILE A 639 -18.12 4.00 -6.87
C ILE A 639 -18.85 5.35 -6.99
N GLU A 640 -19.92 5.56 -6.19
CA GLU A 640 -20.66 6.83 -6.14
C GLU A 640 -19.73 7.99 -5.77
N ALA A 641 -18.97 7.84 -4.70
CA ALA A 641 -18.07 8.88 -4.20
C ALA A 641 -16.94 9.21 -5.19
N MET A 642 -16.24 8.21 -5.72
CA MET A 642 -15.18 8.40 -6.72
C MET A 642 -15.70 9.08 -7.99
N SER A 643 -16.92 8.73 -8.40
CA SER A 643 -17.54 9.34 -9.60
C SER A 643 -17.90 10.81 -9.37
N HIS A 644 -18.46 11.17 -8.22
CA HIS A 644 -18.71 12.59 -7.90
C HIS A 644 -17.40 13.38 -7.77
N LEU A 645 -16.34 12.77 -7.24
CA LEU A 645 -15.00 13.38 -7.22
C LEU A 645 -14.46 13.60 -8.64
N GLY A 646 -14.65 12.64 -9.55
CA GLY A 646 -14.27 12.78 -10.96
C GLY A 646 -15.03 13.91 -11.67
N LEU A 647 -16.35 14.04 -11.45
CA LEU A 647 -17.14 15.16 -11.96
C LEU A 647 -16.69 16.52 -11.40
N TYR A 648 -16.37 16.56 -10.11
CA TYR A 648 -15.79 17.74 -9.47
C TYR A 648 -14.52 18.19 -10.18
N TYR A 649 -13.56 17.28 -10.40
CA TYR A 649 -12.32 17.60 -11.08
C TYR A 649 -12.54 17.99 -12.55
N ALA A 650 -13.43 17.33 -13.25
CA ALA A 650 -13.77 17.67 -14.63
C ALA A 650 -14.28 19.11 -14.74
N ALA A 651 -15.19 19.51 -13.86
CA ALA A 651 -15.73 20.85 -13.82
C ALA A 651 -14.69 21.89 -13.40
N LYS A 652 -13.87 21.59 -12.39
CA LYS A 652 -12.79 22.47 -11.92
C LYS A 652 -11.73 22.72 -13.00
N ILE A 653 -11.35 21.70 -13.78
CA ILE A 653 -10.41 21.84 -14.89
C ILE A 653 -10.98 22.76 -15.96
N ARG A 654 -12.26 22.60 -16.35
CA ARG A 654 -12.91 23.46 -17.32
C ARG A 654 -12.95 24.91 -16.85
N GLY A 655 -13.36 25.14 -15.59
CA GLY A 655 -13.34 26.49 -15.00
C GLY A 655 -11.96 27.13 -14.99
N ALA A 656 -10.91 26.32 -14.69
CA ALA A 656 -9.52 26.79 -14.73
C ALA A 656 -9.04 27.13 -16.15
N CYS A 657 -9.46 26.35 -17.16
CA CYS A 657 -9.19 26.66 -18.58
C CYS A 657 -9.84 28.00 -19.01
N ASP A 658 -11.10 28.20 -18.67
CA ASP A 658 -11.83 29.43 -18.98
C ASP A 658 -11.19 30.64 -18.28
N LEU A 659 -10.81 30.52 -17.01
CA LEU A 659 -10.07 31.59 -16.30
C LEU A 659 -8.74 31.93 -16.95
N ALA A 660 -8.01 30.92 -17.42
CA ALA A 660 -6.75 31.13 -18.13
C ALA A 660 -6.96 31.89 -19.45
N LEU A 661 -8.04 31.60 -20.17
CA LEU A 661 -8.42 32.35 -21.38
C LEU A 661 -8.85 33.78 -21.04
N PHE A 662 -9.72 33.97 -20.05
CA PHE A 662 -10.13 35.29 -19.57
C PHE A 662 -8.95 36.15 -19.15
N ASP A 663 -8.00 35.57 -18.40
CA ASP A 663 -6.79 36.28 -17.95
C ASP A 663 -6.00 36.87 -19.09
N LYS A 664 -5.92 36.19 -20.25
CA LYS A 664 -5.13 36.60 -21.39
C LYS A 664 -5.92 37.46 -22.39
N THR A 665 -7.23 37.20 -22.58
CA THR A 665 -8.04 37.83 -23.61
C THR A 665 -8.93 38.96 -23.12
N SER A 666 -9.18 39.03 -21.81
CA SER A 666 -10.15 39.90 -21.15
C SER A 666 -11.60 39.64 -21.64
N ASP A 667 -11.88 38.49 -22.23
CA ASP A 667 -13.22 38.11 -22.69
C ASP A 667 -14.11 37.73 -21.51
N VAL A 668 -15.03 38.59 -21.13
CA VAL A 668 -15.93 38.38 -19.99
C VAL A 668 -16.84 37.16 -20.14
N SER A 669 -17.05 36.67 -21.36
CA SER A 669 -17.80 35.43 -21.56
C SER A 669 -17.05 34.21 -21.01
N GLN A 670 -15.74 34.21 -21.04
CA GLN A 670 -14.90 33.19 -20.47
C GLN A 670 -14.96 33.21 -18.92
N GLN A 671 -14.99 34.43 -18.33
CA GLN A 671 -15.16 34.53 -16.86
C GLN A 671 -16.54 34.00 -16.44
N ALA A 672 -17.60 34.34 -17.17
CA ALA A 672 -18.94 33.84 -16.88
C ALA A 672 -19.02 32.31 -17.00
N SER A 673 -18.40 31.72 -18.03
CA SER A 673 -18.28 30.28 -18.22
C SER A 673 -17.50 29.61 -17.08
N ALA A 674 -16.39 30.22 -16.65
CA ALA A 674 -15.59 29.73 -15.51
C ALA A 674 -16.40 29.67 -14.22
N VAL A 675 -17.17 30.75 -13.92
CA VAL A 675 -18.05 30.78 -12.74
C VAL A 675 -19.08 29.66 -12.82
N GLN A 676 -19.71 29.44 -13.98
CA GLN A 676 -20.70 28.37 -14.17
C GLN A 676 -20.08 26.97 -13.93
N HIS A 677 -18.89 26.72 -14.49
CA HIS A 677 -18.19 25.44 -14.28
C HIS A 677 -17.81 25.23 -12.82
N LEU A 678 -17.35 26.26 -12.10
CA LEU A 678 -16.99 26.16 -10.69
C LEU A 678 -18.20 26.02 -9.76
N GLU A 679 -19.35 26.60 -10.11
CA GLU A 679 -20.63 26.34 -9.43
C GLU A 679 -21.05 24.87 -9.60
N ALA A 680 -20.89 24.31 -10.81
CA ALA A 680 -21.11 22.89 -11.05
C ALA A 680 -20.10 22.01 -10.22
N ALA A 681 -18.83 22.41 -10.17
CA ALA A 681 -17.84 21.74 -9.33
C ALA A 681 -18.24 21.74 -7.85
N LEU A 682 -18.74 22.86 -7.32
CA LEU A 682 -19.25 22.94 -5.95
C LEU A 682 -20.43 21.99 -5.73
N GLY A 683 -21.33 21.86 -6.70
CA GLY A 683 -22.43 20.89 -6.65
C GLY A 683 -21.93 19.44 -6.57
N HIS A 684 -20.98 19.08 -7.41
CA HIS A 684 -20.37 17.74 -7.41
C HIS A 684 -19.58 17.47 -6.13
N TRP A 685 -18.87 18.45 -5.59
CA TRP A 685 -18.19 18.33 -4.29
C TRP A 685 -19.15 18.04 -3.15
N LYS A 686 -20.27 18.72 -3.07
CA LYS A 686 -21.31 18.46 -2.06
C LYS A 686 -21.84 17.03 -2.14
N ASN A 687 -22.08 16.54 -3.36
CA ASN A 687 -22.50 15.14 -3.58
C ASN A 687 -21.40 14.16 -3.15
N TYR A 688 -20.14 14.46 -3.50
CA TYR A 688 -18.97 13.69 -3.07
C TYR A 688 -18.85 13.60 -1.54
N ALA A 689 -18.85 14.75 -0.86
CA ALA A 689 -18.77 14.81 0.59
C ALA A 689 -19.93 14.05 1.27
N THR A 690 -21.14 14.15 0.68
CA THR A 690 -22.31 13.41 1.16
C THR A 690 -22.14 11.89 0.99
N ALA A 691 -21.74 11.43 -0.20
CA ALA A 691 -21.52 10.01 -0.47
C ALA A 691 -20.39 9.43 0.43
N TYR A 692 -19.28 10.15 0.56
CA TYR A 692 -18.15 9.75 1.40
C TYR A 692 -18.56 9.62 2.87
N THR A 693 -19.23 10.66 3.41
CA THR A 693 -19.57 10.69 4.84
C THR A 693 -20.70 9.74 5.24
N LYS A 694 -21.42 9.14 4.29
CA LYS A 694 -22.33 8.01 4.61
C LYS A 694 -21.54 6.81 5.16
N GLN A 695 -20.33 6.56 4.66
CA GLN A 695 -19.56 5.36 4.96
C GLN A 695 -18.38 5.61 5.91
N TYR A 696 -17.75 6.78 5.85
CA TYR A 696 -16.47 7.07 6.47
C TYR A 696 -16.55 8.18 7.52
N VAL A 697 -15.76 8.02 8.58
CA VAL A 697 -15.65 9.02 9.64
C VAL A 697 -14.92 10.27 9.13
N GLN A 698 -15.29 11.40 9.67
CA GLN A 698 -14.65 12.72 9.45
C GLN A 698 -14.76 13.53 10.75
N PRO A 699 -13.85 14.46 11.06
CA PRO A 699 -12.57 14.67 10.36
C PRO A 699 -11.55 13.58 10.62
N VAL A 700 -10.51 13.48 9.77
CA VAL A 700 -9.38 12.54 9.91
C VAL A 700 -8.06 13.28 9.75
N LEU A 701 -7.10 13.01 10.63
CA LEU A 701 -5.74 13.52 10.50
C LEU A 701 -4.88 12.56 9.67
N TYR A 702 -4.45 13.02 8.51
CA TYR A 702 -3.43 12.36 7.69
C TYR A 702 -2.08 13.02 7.86
N ASN A 703 -1.02 12.23 7.99
CA ASN A 703 0.32 12.72 8.21
C ASN A 703 0.74 13.83 7.23
N ARG A 704 0.49 13.65 5.93
CA ARG A 704 0.99 14.56 4.87
C ARG A 704 -0.07 15.51 4.32
N ALA A 705 -1.34 15.21 4.51
CA ALA A 705 -2.47 16.04 4.05
C ALA A 705 -3.03 16.95 5.17
N GLY A 706 -2.66 16.72 6.43
CA GLY A 706 -3.23 17.42 7.59
C GLY A 706 -4.64 16.92 7.91
N VAL A 707 -5.43 17.73 8.58
CA VAL A 707 -6.82 17.40 8.92
C VAL A 707 -7.69 17.50 7.66
N VAL A 708 -8.32 16.39 7.31
CA VAL A 708 -9.28 16.28 6.20
C VAL A 708 -10.68 16.24 6.78
N ASP A 709 -11.49 17.23 6.40
CA ASP A 709 -12.90 17.37 6.74
C ASP A 709 -13.64 17.80 5.48
N LEU A 710 -14.16 16.84 4.70
CA LEU A 710 -14.76 17.10 3.40
C LEU A 710 -16.02 17.99 3.47
N PRO A 711 -16.92 17.83 4.46
CA PRO A 711 -18.02 18.76 4.65
C PRO A 711 -17.56 20.21 4.86
N LYS A 712 -16.61 20.44 5.76
CA LYS A 712 -16.07 21.77 6.04
C LYS A 712 -15.32 22.34 4.84
N GLN A 713 -14.58 21.52 4.12
CA GLN A 713 -13.82 21.92 2.93
C GLN A 713 -14.71 22.37 1.76
N THR A 714 -16.05 22.17 1.84
CA THR A 714 -17.03 22.77 0.93
C THR A 714 -16.90 24.30 0.89
N GLU A 715 -16.44 24.94 1.98
CA GLU A 715 -16.18 26.37 2.05
C GLU A 715 -15.01 26.77 1.13
N ASP A 716 -13.93 25.96 1.11
CA ASP A 716 -12.78 26.17 0.22
C ASP A 716 -13.19 26.05 -1.26
N VAL A 717 -14.04 25.06 -1.56
CA VAL A 717 -14.55 24.86 -2.93
C VAL A 717 -15.48 26.00 -3.34
N ALA A 718 -16.29 26.54 -2.45
CA ALA A 718 -17.11 27.72 -2.72
C ALA A 718 -16.24 28.98 -2.93
N ALA A 719 -15.10 29.09 -2.25
CA ALA A 719 -14.16 30.18 -2.45
C ALA A 719 -13.55 30.20 -3.86
N ASP A 720 -13.44 29.04 -4.55
CA ASP A 720 -13.03 29.00 -5.97
C ASP A 720 -14.01 29.74 -6.88
N VAL A 721 -15.31 29.65 -6.59
CA VAL A 721 -16.36 30.39 -7.36
C VAL A 721 -16.18 31.89 -7.16
N GLN A 722 -15.95 32.32 -5.92
CA GLN A 722 -15.72 33.73 -5.64
C GLN A 722 -14.41 34.23 -6.28
N MET A 723 -13.34 33.41 -6.22
CA MET A 723 -12.06 33.70 -6.88
C MET A 723 -12.24 33.93 -8.38
N ALA A 724 -13.11 33.16 -9.05
CA ALA A 724 -13.40 33.34 -10.46
C ALA A 724 -14.16 34.66 -10.76
N ARG A 725 -15.10 35.03 -9.90
CA ARG A 725 -15.84 36.32 -10.02
C ARG A 725 -14.90 37.51 -9.84
N ASP A 726 -13.93 37.41 -8.94
CA ASP A 726 -13.00 38.48 -8.58
C ASP A 726 -11.72 38.47 -9.45
N TRP A 727 -11.57 37.48 -10.34
CA TRP A 727 -10.39 37.37 -11.20
C TRP A 727 -10.17 38.60 -12.07
N LYS A 728 -8.93 39.06 -12.13
CA LYS A 728 -8.55 40.19 -12.98
C LYS A 728 -7.65 39.70 -14.11
N PRO A 729 -7.85 40.18 -15.36
CA PRO A 729 -6.97 39.87 -16.47
C PRO A 729 -5.51 40.26 -16.17
N GLY A 730 -4.55 39.46 -16.65
CA GLY A 730 -3.11 39.71 -16.52
C GLY A 730 -2.55 39.41 -15.13
N THR A 731 -3.26 38.65 -14.28
CA THR A 731 -2.78 38.31 -12.94
C THR A 731 -1.94 37.01 -12.91
N ILE A 732 -1.91 36.24 -13.99
CA ILE A 732 -1.10 35.03 -14.10
C ILE A 732 0.35 35.43 -14.41
N LEU A 733 1.28 35.14 -13.49
CA LEU A 733 2.71 35.36 -13.69
C LEU A 733 3.33 34.16 -14.42
N GLU A 734 3.45 34.26 -15.76
CA GLU A 734 3.95 33.17 -16.62
C GLU A 734 5.38 32.72 -16.27
N SER A 735 6.20 33.60 -15.66
CA SER A 735 7.55 33.26 -15.20
C SER A 735 7.60 32.27 -14.01
N GLY A 736 6.51 32.09 -13.30
CA GLY A 736 6.37 31.17 -12.15
C GLY A 736 5.81 29.79 -12.50
N ILE A 737 5.34 29.62 -13.74
CA ILE A 737 4.60 28.41 -14.15
C ILE A 737 5.55 27.23 -14.33
N LYS A 738 5.23 26.11 -13.68
CA LYS A 738 5.93 24.85 -13.87
C LYS A 738 5.55 24.28 -15.25
N ARG A 739 6.47 24.29 -16.20
CA ARG A 739 6.26 23.69 -17.52
C ARG A 739 6.17 22.18 -17.41
N SER A 740 5.33 21.56 -18.26
CA SER A 740 5.25 20.12 -18.42
C SER A 740 6.66 19.59 -18.78
N GLY A 741 7.15 18.60 -18.01
CA GLY A 741 8.44 17.96 -18.30
C GLY A 741 9.67 18.61 -17.63
N THR A 742 9.54 19.65 -16.81
CA THR A 742 10.68 20.12 -16.01
C THR A 742 10.91 19.17 -14.82
N GLU A 743 11.80 18.21 -15.00
CA GLU A 743 12.33 17.35 -13.94
C GLU A 743 13.18 18.18 -12.96
N LYS A 744 12.58 18.73 -11.91
CA LYS A 744 13.33 19.05 -10.69
C LYS A 744 13.29 17.82 -9.80
N GLY A 745 14.29 16.94 -9.91
CA GLY A 745 14.27 15.80 -8.99
C GLY A 745 15.48 14.89 -9.02
N PHE A 746 16.25 14.90 -10.06
CA PHE A 746 17.46 14.07 -10.12
C PHE A 746 18.68 14.97 -10.36
N ARG A 747 19.21 15.56 -9.28
CA ARG A 747 20.60 16.02 -9.32
C ARG A 747 21.48 14.77 -9.40
N LYS A 748 22.31 14.75 -10.46
CA LYS A 748 23.36 13.75 -10.70
C LYS A 748 24.29 13.61 -9.52
#